data_ab0b158a88656f62f2263952cc5f96a2
#
_entry.id   ab0b158a88656f62f2263952cc5f96a2
#
_cell.length_a   1.000
_cell.length_b   1.000
_cell.length_c   1.000
_cell.angle_alpha   90.00
_cell.angle_beta   90.00
_cell.angle_gamma   90.00
#
_symmetry.space_group_name_H-M   'P 1'
#
loop_
_entity.id
_entity.type
_entity.pdbx_description
1 polymer ?
#
loop_
_entity_poly.entity_id
_entity_poly.type
_entity_poly.pdbx_seq_one_letter_code
_entity_poly.pdbx_strand_id
1 'polypeptide(L)'
;MSALAMLLSSTTAAAHATPAACEKRLLPPSPGAAAGQNLAAKDLVQLRDFGESSVSPDGRWAALILRRADPARDDYCIGLVLVPLQGSGAARFLDIGGEPIQLRMDLRGVSDIVNGSIADDAPVWSPDGRTIAYLRRDRGVTQVWIATPQGRPRQLTRLADDARSVEWSTSTTLRIQYRPTSKALAQISREGRGGYLYDRRFWALSEARPNPPPSPFEIVTVEISGGRTVPNLAAAPDPKRSPAARLYVTIPEGGRAWTAPQQPLRYAGPSVLTVEYRGRRIACGDICGSRVSAIWAQGDTVLFLRSGNPANGGETEIYRWDLAREPSPRRILATQDALYSCALAGSKLVCGRETALHPRTLAAIDSGTGATNTLYDPNADLAGRIRNSVERLRWTDPNGISSYGDLVLPAGYRPGQRLPLVIVQYQSQGFLRGGVGDEYPIHLFAARGYAVLSITRPRPPSSDSDAPDADSYQRINITGWADRRRVQASLEAGINALVARGVADPDRIGLTGLSDGSSTVQFALINSSRIRAAAMSTCCESSASGVSVGLAYSDSLTRWGYPAPGSDNPQFWKPYSLAANAEQMQTPLLIQVSDREYRLALETYAALDAANAPVEMYVFPDEHHVKFHPEHRLAVYERNLAWFDFWLKDQPTADPGSAATMARWQALRLRSTR
;
A
#
# COMPACT_ATOMS: atom_id res chain seq x y z
N MET A 1 30.32 -37.37 26.09
CA MET A 1 31.07 -36.24 25.52
C MET A 1 31.01 -36.37 24.02
N SER A 2 30.03 -35.67 23.39
CA SER A 2 29.94 -35.62 21.94
C SER A 2 29.92 -34.15 21.53
N ALA A 3 30.95 -33.75 20.78
CA ALA A 3 31.13 -32.40 20.30
C ALA A 3 30.05 -32.06 19.23
N LEU A 4 29.23 -31.10 19.56
CA LEU A 4 28.27 -30.52 18.60
C LEU A 4 29.04 -29.48 17.76
N ALA A 5 29.34 -29.83 16.52
CA ALA A 5 29.94 -28.90 15.56
C ALA A 5 28.89 -27.83 15.18
N MET A 6 29.12 -26.58 15.57
CA MET A 6 28.40 -25.43 15.06
C MET A 6 28.77 -25.25 13.58
N LEU A 7 27.86 -25.56 12.69
CA LEU A 7 27.89 -25.10 11.31
C LEU A 7 27.54 -23.60 11.28
N LEU A 8 28.57 -22.78 11.19
CA LEU A 8 28.44 -21.36 10.81
C LEU A 8 28.01 -21.35 9.33
N SER A 9 26.73 -21.20 9.08
CA SER A 9 26.24 -20.82 7.76
C SER A 9 26.69 -19.40 7.46
N SER A 10 27.73 -19.27 6.65
CA SER A 10 28.10 -18.01 6.03
C SER A 10 27.00 -17.63 5.04
N THR A 11 26.13 -16.73 5.43
CA THR A 11 25.27 -16.02 4.48
C THR A 11 26.18 -15.21 3.57
N THR A 12 26.42 -15.68 2.36
CA THR A 12 27.03 -14.87 1.29
C THR A 12 26.06 -13.74 1.00
N ALA A 13 26.41 -12.53 1.47
CA ALA A 13 25.71 -11.33 1.07
C ALA A 13 25.68 -11.27 -0.46
N ALA A 14 24.49 -11.30 -1.04
CA ALA A 14 24.34 -11.19 -2.48
C ALA A 14 25.00 -9.88 -2.94
N ALA A 15 25.94 -9.96 -3.88
CA ALA A 15 26.61 -8.77 -4.37
C ALA A 15 25.60 -7.89 -5.12
N HIS A 16 25.39 -6.67 -4.63
CA HIS A 16 24.51 -5.69 -5.30
C HIS A 16 24.90 -5.52 -6.77
N ALA A 17 23.89 -5.31 -7.62
CA ALA A 17 24.14 -5.08 -9.05
C ALA A 17 25.00 -3.83 -9.25
N THR A 18 25.94 -3.88 -10.21
CA THR A 18 26.73 -2.71 -10.56
C THR A 18 25.83 -1.60 -11.13
N PRO A 19 26.17 -0.30 -10.99
CA PRO A 19 25.38 0.79 -11.54
C PRO A 19 25.04 0.62 -13.03
N ALA A 20 25.97 0.19 -13.86
CA ALA A 20 25.73 -0.06 -15.28
C ALA A 20 24.73 -1.21 -15.54
N ALA A 21 24.76 -2.27 -14.73
CA ALA A 21 23.80 -3.36 -14.82
C ALA A 21 22.41 -2.93 -14.37
N CYS A 22 22.32 -2.08 -13.36
CA CYS A 22 21.08 -1.49 -12.88
C CYS A 22 20.49 -0.52 -13.92
N GLU A 23 21.31 0.33 -14.54
CA GLU A 23 20.84 1.25 -15.59
C GLU A 23 20.15 0.48 -16.71
N LYS A 24 20.79 -0.55 -17.24
CA LYS A 24 20.22 -1.40 -18.30
C LYS A 24 18.88 -2.03 -17.90
N ARG A 25 18.69 -2.36 -16.62
CA ARG A 25 17.43 -2.94 -16.11
C ARG A 25 16.34 -1.90 -15.92
N LEU A 26 16.70 -0.69 -15.49
CA LEU A 26 15.76 0.40 -15.28
C LEU A 26 15.28 1.00 -16.61
N LEU A 27 16.10 0.98 -17.66
CA LEU A 27 15.66 1.41 -18.98
C LEU A 27 14.53 0.52 -19.49
N PRO A 28 13.43 1.09 -19.98
CA PRO A 28 12.37 0.31 -20.61
C PRO A 28 12.94 -0.35 -21.88
N PRO A 29 12.62 -1.62 -22.15
CA PRO A 29 12.90 -2.22 -23.46
C PRO A 29 12.14 -1.46 -24.55
N SER A 30 12.60 -1.59 -25.79
CA SER A 30 11.91 -0.97 -26.92
C SER A 30 10.44 -1.40 -26.96
N PRO A 31 9.50 -0.49 -27.26
CA PRO A 31 8.11 -0.83 -27.45
C PRO A 31 7.98 -2.00 -28.43
N GLY A 32 7.19 -3.02 -28.06
CA GLY A 32 6.99 -4.20 -28.90
C GLY A 32 8.05 -5.32 -28.76
N ALA A 33 9.14 -5.13 -28.01
CA ALA A 33 10.15 -6.17 -27.80
C ALA A 33 9.60 -7.47 -27.17
N ALA A 34 8.46 -7.39 -26.48
CA ALA A 34 7.75 -8.52 -25.86
C ALA A 34 6.35 -8.76 -26.47
N ALA A 35 6.07 -8.20 -27.65
CA ALA A 35 4.78 -8.37 -28.30
C ALA A 35 4.48 -9.87 -28.55
N GLY A 36 3.29 -10.31 -28.14
CA GLY A 36 2.87 -11.71 -28.26
C GLY A 36 3.28 -12.61 -27.10
N GLN A 37 4.15 -12.19 -26.20
CA GLN A 37 4.46 -12.97 -25.00
C GLN A 37 3.33 -12.86 -23.96
N ASN A 38 3.02 -13.97 -23.30
CA ASN A 38 2.07 -13.97 -22.18
C ASN A 38 2.71 -13.30 -20.95
N LEU A 39 1.88 -12.67 -20.13
CA LEU A 39 2.28 -12.16 -18.84
C LEU A 39 2.67 -13.30 -17.90
N ALA A 40 3.78 -13.18 -17.18
CA ALA A 40 4.24 -14.14 -16.18
C ALA A 40 4.34 -13.48 -14.78
N ALA A 41 4.37 -14.28 -13.72
CA ALA A 41 4.47 -13.78 -12.34
C ALA A 41 5.70 -12.89 -12.13
N LYS A 42 6.83 -13.28 -12.69
CA LYS A 42 8.06 -12.47 -12.64
C LYS A 42 7.92 -11.08 -13.26
N ASP A 43 7.08 -10.93 -14.30
CA ASP A 43 6.88 -9.63 -14.95
C ASP A 43 6.20 -8.65 -14.00
N LEU A 44 5.23 -9.13 -13.21
CA LEU A 44 4.56 -8.31 -12.19
C LEU A 44 5.51 -7.93 -11.04
N VAL A 45 6.38 -8.85 -10.61
CA VAL A 45 7.40 -8.54 -9.59
C VAL A 45 8.43 -7.53 -10.12
N GLN A 46 8.80 -7.63 -11.40
CA GLN A 46 9.82 -6.82 -12.05
C GLN A 46 9.29 -5.51 -12.67
N LEU A 47 8.09 -5.08 -12.34
CA LEU A 47 7.60 -3.78 -12.79
C LEU A 47 8.57 -2.66 -12.43
N ARG A 48 8.76 -1.73 -13.35
CA ARG A 48 9.44 -0.48 -13.07
C ARG A 48 8.42 0.46 -12.45
N ASP A 49 8.67 0.83 -11.21
CA ASP A 49 7.73 1.59 -10.41
C ASP A 49 8.40 2.82 -9.81
N PHE A 50 7.65 3.87 -9.57
CA PHE A 50 8.11 5.07 -8.90
C PHE A 50 7.06 5.56 -7.91
N GLY A 51 7.51 6.21 -6.86
CA GLY A 51 6.65 6.83 -5.87
C GLY A 51 6.16 8.22 -6.29
N GLU A 52 6.40 9.20 -5.45
CA GLU A 52 6.06 10.59 -5.75
C GLU A 52 7.03 11.22 -6.76
N SER A 53 6.53 12.14 -7.54
CA SER A 53 7.32 12.96 -8.47
C SER A 53 7.23 14.43 -8.11
N SER A 54 8.24 15.21 -8.48
CA SER A 54 8.24 16.66 -8.31
C SER A 54 8.56 17.37 -9.62
N VAL A 55 7.99 18.57 -9.78
CA VAL A 55 8.16 19.40 -10.96
C VAL A 55 9.13 20.54 -10.66
N SER A 56 10.04 20.83 -11.59
CA SER A 56 10.94 21.99 -11.47
C SER A 56 10.15 23.31 -11.46
N PRO A 57 10.62 24.35 -10.74
CA PRO A 57 9.92 25.65 -10.67
C PRO A 57 9.66 26.31 -12.03
N ASP A 58 10.51 26.05 -13.02
CA ASP A 58 10.36 26.53 -14.39
C ASP A 58 9.39 25.70 -15.24
N GLY A 59 8.84 24.60 -14.69
CA GLY A 59 7.91 23.70 -15.39
C GLY A 59 8.51 22.90 -16.53
N ARG A 60 9.84 22.79 -16.62
CA ARG A 60 10.53 22.10 -17.73
C ARG A 60 10.81 20.63 -17.46
N TRP A 61 10.92 20.23 -16.19
CA TRP A 61 11.35 18.90 -15.78
C TRP A 61 10.49 18.33 -14.69
N ALA A 62 10.30 17.01 -14.69
CA ALA A 62 9.91 16.26 -13.52
C ALA A 62 11.06 15.37 -13.04
N ALA A 63 11.20 15.24 -11.72
CA ALA A 63 12.16 14.33 -11.08
C ALA A 63 11.39 13.25 -10.31
N LEU A 64 11.85 11.99 -10.41
CA LEU A 64 11.28 10.84 -9.72
C LEU A 64 12.35 9.80 -9.39
N ILE A 65 12.10 8.96 -8.38
CA ILE A 65 12.93 7.79 -8.08
C ILE A 65 12.29 6.58 -8.71
N LEU A 66 12.93 6.02 -9.72
CA LEU A 66 12.51 4.79 -10.39
C LEU A 66 13.16 3.58 -9.71
N ARG A 67 12.38 2.52 -9.50
CA ARG A 67 12.85 1.27 -8.90
C ARG A 67 12.39 0.07 -9.73
N ARG A 68 13.18 -0.99 -9.73
CA ARG A 68 12.83 -2.29 -10.32
C ARG A 68 13.37 -3.42 -9.47
N ALA A 69 12.50 -4.35 -9.10
CA ALA A 69 12.88 -5.56 -8.38
C ALA A 69 13.56 -6.59 -9.29
N ASP A 70 14.45 -7.41 -8.70
CA ASP A 70 15.12 -8.54 -9.36
C ASP A 70 15.00 -9.79 -8.49
N PRO A 71 13.98 -10.64 -8.69
CA PRO A 71 13.77 -11.82 -7.86
C PRO A 71 14.88 -12.88 -7.99
N ALA A 72 15.67 -12.85 -9.08
CA ALA A 72 16.79 -13.79 -9.22
C ALA A 72 18.01 -13.42 -8.37
N ARG A 73 18.09 -12.18 -7.92
CA ARG A 73 19.17 -11.66 -7.06
C ARG A 73 18.66 -11.25 -5.68
N ASP A 74 17.37 -11.29 -5.51
CA ASP A 74 16.64 -10.79 -4.35
C ASP A 74 17.02 -9.34 -3.98
N ASP A 75 17.06 -8.47 -4.97
CA ASP A 75 17.56 -7.10 -4.85
C ASP A 75 16.72 -6.12 -5.70
N TYR A 76 17.03 -4.83 -5.57
CA TYR A 76 16.40 -3.74 -6.33
C TYR A 76 17.43 -2.90 -7.07
N CYS A 77 17.10 -2.49 -8.27
CA CYS A 77 17.77 -1.40 -8.97
C CYS A 77 16.97 -0.10 -8.76
N ILE A 78 17.68 0.98 -8.41
CA ILE A 78 17.09 2.29 -8.09
C ILE A 78 17.84 3.36 -8.86
N GLY A 79 17.11 4.37 -9.37
CA GLY A 79 17.71 5.51 -10.05
C GLY A 79 16.88 6.78 -9.93
N LEU A 80 17.55 7.93 -9.80
CA LEU A 80 16.94 9.24 -9.95
C LEU A 80 16.80 9.56 -11.44
N VAL A 81 15.57 9.74 -11.89
CA VAL A 81 15.20 10.00 -13.29
C VAL A 81 14.75 11.44 -13.45
N LEU A 82 15.19 12.06 -14.53
CA LEU A 82 14.73 13.37 -14.98
C LEU A 82 13.94 13.22 -16.28
N VAL A 83 12.67 13.62 -16.24
CA VAL A 83 11.73 13.53 -17.36
C VAL A 83 11.46 14.93 -17.91
N PRO A 84 11.68 15.21 -19.21
CA PRO A 84 11.32 16.50 -19.81
C PRO A 84 9.80 16.62 -19.90
N LEU A 85 9.25 17.78 -19.50
CA LEU A 85 7.82 18.10 -19.57
C LEU A 85 7.46 18.85 -20.85
N GLN A 86 8.46 19.29 -21.60
CA GLN A 86 8.34 20.04 -22.86
C GLN A 86 9.25 19.45 -23.92
N GLY A 87 8.82 19.47 -25.17
CA GLY A 87 9.60 18.94 -26.29
C GLY A 87 9.58 17.41 -26.39
N SER A 88 10.45 16.86 -27.23
CA SER A 88 10.58 15.41 -27.51
C SER A 88 11.81 14.77 -26.86
N GLY A 89 12.35 15.37 -25.82
CA GLY A 89 13.53 14.83 -25.11
C GLY A 89 13.24 13.51 -24.40
N ALA A 90 14.22 12.61 -24.38
CA ALA A 90 14.11 11.35 -23.62
C ALA A 90 14.35 11.57 -22.11
N ALA A 91 13.70 10.76 -21.28
CA ALA A 91 14.03 10.68 -19.86
C ALA A 91 15.48 10.19 -19.68
N ARG A 92 16.16 10.67 -18.64
CA ARG A 92 17.55 10.31 -18.37
C ARG A 92 17.81 10.11 -16.89
N PHE A 93 18.75 9.24 -16.56
CA PHE A 93 19.21 9.03 -15.19
C PHE A 93 20.21 10.11 -14.77
N LEU A 94 20.02 10.67 -13.58
CA LEU A 94 20.98 11.53 -12.92
C LEU A 94 21.82 10.78 -11.90
N ASP A 95 21.23 9.76 -11.27
CA ASP A 95 21.88 8.89 -10.31
C ASP A 95 21.39 7.46 -10.46
N ILE A 96 22.25 6.48 -10.18
CA ILE A 96 21.91 5.06 -10.16
C ILE A 96 22.59 4.41 -8.98
N GLY A 97 21.80 3.74 -8.16
CA GLY A 97 22.26 3.03 -6.96
C GLY A 97 21.44 3.39 -5.72
N GLY A 98 21.89 2.90 -4.61
CA GLY A 98 21.20 2.96 -3.33
C GLY A 98 20.37 1.71 -3.05
N GLU A 99 19.91 1.62 -1.81
CA GLU A 99 19.05 0.57 -1.29
C GLU A 99 17.62 1.09 -1.18
N PRO A 100 16.58 0.22 -1.25
CA PRO A 100 15.22 0.65 -1.01
C PRO A 100 15.04 1.24 0.39
N ILE A 101 14.39 2.38 0.47
CA ILE A 101 14.00 2.99 1.76
C ILE A 101 12.66 2.38 2.15
N GLN A 102 12.62 1.64 3.26
CA GLN A 102 11.38 1.05 3.75
C GLN A 102 10.55 2.07 4.53
N LEU A 103 9.23 2.00 4.33
CA LEU A 103 8.28 2.80 5.09
C LEU A 103 8.31 2.39 6.57
N ARG A 104 8.45 3.39 7.43
CA ARG A 104 8.39 3.20 8.89
C ARG A 104 7.18 3.94 9.44
N MET A 105 6.52 3.32 10.40
CA MET A 105 5.33 3.87 11.03
C MET A 105 5.38 3.74 12.54
N ASP A 106 4.72 4.64 13.23
CA ASP A 106 4.41 4.48 14.63
C ASP A 106 3.05 3.82 14.78
N LEU A 107 2.97 2.72 15.50
CA LEU A 107 1.76 1.95 15.64
C LEU A 107 1.54 1.57 17.11
N ARG A 108 0.42 2.00 17.68
CA ARG A 108 -0.04 1.59 19.02
C ARG A 108 1.03 1.73 20.11
N GLY A 109 1.71 2.88 20.13
CA GLY A 109 2.73 3.21 21.14
C GLY A 109 4.12 2.67 20.88
N VAL A 110 4.34 1.94 19.80
CA VAL A 110 5.65 1.48 19.34
C VAL A 110 6.06 2.28 18.11
N SER A 111 7.31 2.75 18.08
CA SER A 111 7.84 3.60 17.01
C SER A 111 8.67 2.84 16.00
N ASP A 112 8.73 3.41 14.78
CA ASP A 112 9.63 2.98 13.71
C ASP A 112 9.42 1.52 13.25
N ILE A 113 8.20 1.00 13.34
CA ILE A 113 7.87 -0.32 12.80
C ILE A 113 7.98 -0.29 11.28
N VAL A 114 8.76 -1.22 10.73
CA VAL A 114 8.88 -1.43 9.29
C VAL A 114 7.81 -2.41 8.83
N ASN A 115 7.01 -2.02 7.83
CA ASN A 115 5.92 -2.86 7.33
C ASN A 115 6.22 -3.60 6.02
N GLY A 116 7.41 -3.40 5.41
CA GLY A 116 7.81 -4.01 4.15
C GLY A 116 7.50 -3.19 2.90
N SER A 117 6.66 -2.15 3.00
CA SER A 117 6.44 -1.24 1.87
C SER A 117 7.65 -0.35 1.63
N ILE A 118 7.91 -0.03 0.37
CA ILE A 118 8.95 0.95 0.00
C ILE A 118 8.36 2.35 0.13
N ALA A 119 9.14 3.28 0.70
CA ALA A 119 8.74 4.67 0.85
C ALA A 119 8.69 5.37 -0.54
N ASP A 120 7.67 6.19 -0.72
CA ASP A 120 7.39 6.93 -1.97
C ASP A 120 7.86 8.39 -1.88
N ASP A 121 9.11 8.63 -1.41
CA ASP A 121 9.62 9.97 -1.21
C ASP A 121 9.95 10.66 -2.55
N ALA A 122 9.40 11.87 -2.76
CA ALA A 122 9.71 12.69 -3.93
C ALA A 122 11.11 13.33 -3.83
N PRO A 123 11.88 13.42 -4.91
CA PRO A 123 12.96 14.39 -5.01
C PRO A 123 12.41 15.81 -4.89
N VAL A 124 13.15 16.76 -4.32
CA VAL A 124 12.70 18.14 -4.14
C VAL A 124 13.62 19.13 -4.86
N TRP A 125 13.02 20.01 -5.66
CA TRP A 125 13.74 21.06 -6.38
C TRP A 125 14.03 22.26 -5.50
N SER A 126 15.24 22.83 -5.64
CA SER A 126 15.54 24.15 -5.06
C SER A 126 14.61 25.22 -5.66
N PRO A 127 14.30 26.29 -4.92
CA PRO A 127 13.44 27.38 -5.41
C PRO A 127 13.89 28.01 -6.73
N ASP A 128 15.21 28.03 -7.01
CA ASP A 128 15.78 28.52 -8.26
C ASP A 128 15.83 27.47 -9.38
N GLY A 129 15.38 26.24 -9.12
CA GLY A 129 15.31 25.14 -10.09
C GLY A 129 16.66 24.54 -10.52
N ARG A 130 17.76 24.88 -9.81
CA ARG A 130 19.11 24.47 -10.22
C ARG A 130 19.58 23.18 -9.57
N THR A 131 19.03 22.82 -8.42
CA THR A 131 19.45 21.68 -7.62
C THR A 131 18.26 20.82 -7.21
N ILE A 132 18.46 19.51 -7.24
CA ILE A 132 17.50 18.51 -6.74
C ILE A 132 18.10 17.88 -5.49
N ALA A 133 17.37 17.89 -4.38
CA ALA A 133 17.70 17.12 -3.20
C ALA A 133 16.81 15.87 -3.11
N TYR A 134 17.36 14.75 -2.67
CA TYR A 134 16.64 13.50 -2.55
C TYR A 134 17.23 12.62 -1.45
N LEU A 135 16.42 11.69 -0.95
CA LEU A 135 16.85 10.68 0.00
C LEU A 135 17.45 9.49 -0.77
N ARG A 136 18.60 9.02 -0.30
CA ARG A 136 19.24 7.82 -0.78
C ARG A 136 19.81 7.04 0.41
N ARG A 137 19.53 5.73 0.41
CA ARG A 137 20.02 4.81 1.39
C ARG A 137 21.23 4.07 0.85
N ASP A 138 22.34 4.10 1.58
CA ASP A 138 23.54 3.35 1.24
C ASP A 138 24.10 2.74 2.54
N ARG A 139 24.47 1.47 2.50
CA ARG A 139 25.02 0.72 3.65
C ARG A 139 24.15 0.84 4.90
N GLY A 140 22.85 0.70 4.71
CA GLY A 140 21.91 0.68 5.80
C GLY A 140 21.57 2.04 6.41
N VAL A 141 22.04 3.18 5.88
CA VAL A 141 21.74 4.52 6.40
C VAL A 141 21.23 5.45 5.30
N THR A 142 20.10 6.09 5.56
CA THR A 142 19.48 7.06 4.64
C THR A 142 20.08 8.44 4.85
N GLN A 143 20.60 9.03 3.77
CA GLN A 143 21.22 10.36 3.76
C GLN A 143 20.59 11.25 2.69
N VAL A 144 20.80 12.57 2.82
CA VAL A 144 20.41 13.50 1.76
C VAL A 144 21.55 13.59 0.73
N TRP A 145 21.16 13.42 -0.51
CA TRP A 145 21.99 13.63 -1.70
C TRP A 145 21.47 14.80 -2.52
N ILE A 146 22.35 15.41 -3.28
CA ILE A 146 21.97 16.47 -4.24
C ILE A 146 22.54 16.18 -5.61
N ALA A 147 21.78 16.59 -6.64
CA ALA A 147 22.18 16.55 -8.04
C ALA A 147 21.76 17.85 -8.75
N THR A 148 22.46 18.22 -9.80
CA THR A 148 22.00 19.25 -10.73
C THR A 148 21.60 18.59 -12.04
N PRO A 149 20.73 19.20 -12.86
CA PRO A 149 20.34 18.60 -14.13
C PRO A 149 21.50 18.20 -15.06
N GLN A 150 22.66 18.84 -14.95
CA GLN A 150 23.85 18.56 -15.77
C GLN A 150 25.03 18.01 -14.98
N GLY A 151 24.94 17.96 -13.64
CA GLY A 151 26.05 17.59 -12.76
C GLY A 151 25.94 16.15 -12.24
N ARG A 152 27.04 15.70 -11.63
CA ARG A 152 27.08 14.41 -10.95
C ARG A 152 26.41 14.51 -9.58
N PRO A 153 25.71 13.46 -9.11
CA PRO A 153 25.16 13.39 -7.75
C PRO A 153 26.29 13.38 -6.71
N ARG A 154 26.01 13.96 -5.54
CA ARG A 154 26.90 13.87 -4.39
C ARG A 154 26.12 13.77 -3.09
N GLN A 155 26.68 13.04 -2.15
CA GLN A 155 26.16 12.98 -0.80
C GLN A 155 26.37 14.33 -0.10
N LEU A 156 25.30 14.87 0.51
CA LEU A 156 25.35 16.13 1.24
C LEU A 156 25.49 15.91 2.75
N THR A 157 24.81 14.93 3.32
CA THR A 157 24.81 14.69 4.78
C THR A 157 25.56 13.45 5.18
N ARG A 158 25.98 13.42 6.48
CA ARG A 158 26.55 12.25 7.16
C ARG A 158 25.97 12.20 8.58
N LEU A 159 24.63 12.08 8.67
CA LEU A 159 23.92 11.96 9.92
C LEU A 159 24.19 10.57 10.54
N ALA A 160 24.17 10.49 11.86
CA ALA A 160 24.27 9.21 12.58
C ALA A 160 22.99 8.37 12.45
N ASP A 161 21.87 9.02 12.19
CA ASP A 161 20.54 8.42 12.05
C ASP A 161 19.96 8.68 10.65
N ASP A 162 18.95 7.90 10.25
CA ASP A 162 18.30 8.03 8.96
C ASP A 162 17.62 9.40 8.77
N ALA A 163 17.95 10.11 7.70
CA ALA A 163 17.13 11.21 7.20
C ALA A 163 15.75 10.69 6.82
N ARG A 164 14.69 11.42 7.22
CA ARG A 164 13.27 11.04 7.01
C ARG A 164 12.55 11.91 6.00
N SER A 165 12.92 13.17 5.92
CA SER A 165 12.43 14.11 4.92
C SER A 165 13.45 15.20 4.66
N VAL A 166 13.31 15.84 3.51
CA VAL A 166 14.15 16.98 3.11
C VAL A 166 13.28 18.04 2.44
N GLU A 167 13.48 19.30 2.80
CA GLU A 167 12.81 20.45 2.20
C GLU A 167 13.78 21.63 2.04
N TRP A 168 13.55 22.47 1.05
CA TRP A 168 14.33 23.68 0.84
C TRP A 168 13.79 24.83 1.68
N SER A 169 14.66 25.49 2.45
CA SER A 169 14.35 26.78 3.11
C SER A 169 14.68 27.97 2.21
N THR A 170 15.77 27.86 1.46
CA THR A 170 16.23 28.82 0.46
C THR A 170 16.81 28.03 -0.73
N SER A 171 17.31 28.70 -1.76
CA SER A 171 18.00 28.02 -2.87
C SER A 171 19.33 27.37 -2.48
N THR A 172 19.87 27.65 -1.30
CA THR A 172 21.16 27.14 -0.82
C THR A 172 21.07 26.36 0.48
N THR A 173 19.91 26.36 1.15
CA THR A 173 19.73 25.82 2.49
C THR A 173 18.62 24.80 2.54
N LEU A 174 18.89 23.63 3.08
CA LEU A 174 17.96 22.54 3.31
C LEU A 174 17.60 22.39 4.79
N ARG A 175 16.36 22.05 5.07
CA ARG A 175 15.88 21.54 6.35
C ARG A 175 15.69 20.05 6.21
N ILE A 176 16.27 19.28 7.12
CA ILE A 176 16.22 17.82 7.09
C ILE A 176 15.66 17.35 8.41
N GLN A 177 14.62 16.54 8.36
CA GLN A 177 14.09 15.89 9.55
C GLN A 177 14.70 14.50 9.69
N TYR A 178 15.03 14.13 10.91
CA TYR A 178 15.50 12.80 11.30
C TYR A 178 14.99 12.46 12.70
N ARG A 179 15.04 11.19 13.07
CA ARG A 179 14.72 10.75 14.42
C ARG A 179 15.98 10.22 15.09
N PRO A 180 16.40 10.77 16.23
CA PRO A 180 17.64 10.35 16.91
C PRO A 180 17.45 9.03 17.66
N THR A 181 17.44 7.91 16.94
CA THR A 181 17.21 6.57 17.49
C THR A 181 18.49 5.88 17.94
N SER A 182 19.66 6.25 17.41
CA SER A 182 20.95 5.61 17.68
C SER A 182 21.31 5.56 19.16
N LYS A 183 21.05 6.63 19.90
CA LYS A 183 21.29 6.68 21.36
C LYS A 183 20.39 5.72 22.13
N ALA A 184 19.11 5.66 21.77
CA ALA A 184 18.14 4.75 22.39
C ALA A 184 18.49 3.28 22.09
N LEU A 185 18.88 2.97 20.86
CA LEU A 185 19.33 1.64 20.46
C LEU A 185 20.60 1.21 21.20
N ALA A 186 21.57 2.13 21.40
CA ALA A 186 22.74 1.87 22.19
C ALA A 186 22.42 1.60 23.69
N GLN A 187 21.42 2.28 24.23
CA GLN A 187 20.95 2.02 25.60
C GLN A 187 20.27 0.66 25.69
N ILE A 188 19.38 0.30 24.76
CA ILE A 188 18.73 -1.02 24.67
C ILE A 188 19.80 -2.12 24.57
N SER A 189 20.84 -1.94 23.75
CA SER A 189 21.96 -2.89 23.66
C SER A 189 22.72 -3.08 24.98
N ARG A 190 22.84 -2.03 25.78
CA ARG A 190 23.43 -2.13 27.14
C ARG A 190 22.50 -2.86 28.11
N GLU A 191 21.20 -2.53 28.08
CA GLU A 191 20.16 -3.21 28.88
C GLU A 191 20.19 -4.72 28.66
N GLY A 192 20.30 -5.13 27.38
CA GLY A 192 20.31 -6.55 26.99
C GLY A 192 21.42 -7.39 27.60
N ARG A 193 22.52 -6.78 28.10
CA ARG A 193 23.60 -7.50 28.80
C ARG A 193 23.13 -8.10 30.13
N GLY A 194 22.13 -7.49 30.77
CA GLY A 194 21.51 -7.96 32.02
C GLY A 194 20.18 -8.65 31.80
N GLY A 195 19.74 -8.81 30.54
CA GLY A 195 18.38 -9.23 30.19
C GLY A 195 17.44 -8.03 30.12
N TYR A 196 16.47 -8.12 29.20
CA TYR A 196 15.46 -7.06 29.03
C TYR A 196 14.31 -7.22 30.02
N LEU A 197 13.94 -6.13 30.67
CA LEU A 197 12.64 -6.07 31.37
C LEU A 197 11.53 -6.06 30.31
N TYR A 198 10.62 -7.05 30.38
CA TYR A 198 9.47 -7.12 29.50
C TYR A 198 8.44 -6.05 29.90
N ASP A 199 8.25 -5.07 29.03
CA ASP A 199 7.35 -3.94 29.22
C ASP A 199 6.66 -3.51 27.93
N ARG A 200 5.97 -2.36 27.92
CA ARG A 200 5.23 -1.83 26.77
C ARG A 200 6.06 -1.46 25.55
N ARG A 201 7.39 -1.47 25.65
CA ARG A 201 8.29 -1.27 24.50
C ARG A 201 8.39 -2.51 23.62
N PHE A 202 7.96 -3.68 24.11
CA PHE A 202 8.04 -4.91 23.35
C PHE A 202 6.92 -4.99 22.31
N TRP A 203 7.33 -5.27 21.10
CA TRP A 203 6.50 -5.81 20.04
C TRP A 203 6.85 -7.27 19.86
N ALA A 204 6.37 -8.10 20.80
CA ALA A 204 6.81 -9.49 20.99
C ALA A 204 6.54 -10.38 19.76
N LEU A 205 5.61 -9.97 18.90
CA LEU A 205 5.31 -10.65 17.66
C LEU A 205 6.55 -10.73 16.74
N SER A 206 7.28 -9.64 16.58
CA SER A 206 8.38 -9.54 15.64
C SER A 206 9.77 -9.66 16.26
N GLU A 207 9.98 -9.18 17.49
CA GLU A 207 11.32 -9.12 18.08
C GLU A 207 11.32 -9.52 19.55
N ALA A 208 12.39 -10.20 19.98
CA ALA A 208 12.63 -10.58 21.37
C ALA A 208 13.40 -9.50 22.16
N ARG A 209 13.32 -8.25 21.73
CA ARG A 209 13.92 -7.08 22.40
C ARG A 209 12.95 -5.91 22.40
N PRO A 210 13.12 -4.94 23.33
CA PRO A 210 12.30 -3.75 23.35
C PRO A 210 12.62 -2.84 22.15
N ASN A 211 11.59 -2.16 21.64
CA ASN A 211 11.77 -1.09 20.66
C ASN A 211 12.23 0.21 21.37
N PRO A 212 12.90 1.12 20.67
CA PRO A 212 13.18 2.44 21.22
C PRO A 212 11.86 3.16 21.54
N PRO A 213 11.82 3.93 22.63
CA PRO A 213 10.64 4.72 22.94
C PRO A 213 10.38 5.76 21.82
N PRO A 214 9.13 6.18 21.61
CA PRO A 214 8.82 7.24 20.70
C PRO A 214 9.64 8.49 21.04
N SER A 215 10.50 8.92 20.12
CA SER A 215 11.24 10.17 20.24
C SER A 215 10.71 11.18 19.20
N PRO A 216 10.66 12.47 19.52
CA PRO A 216 10.28 13.49 18.56
C PRO A 216 11.28 13.52 17.40
N PHE A 217 10.82 13.99 16.24
CA PHE A 217 11.70 14.31 15.14
C PHE A 217 12.51 15.56 15.48
N GLU A 218 13.76 15.57 15.06
CA GLU A 218 14.65 16.72 15.11
C GLU A 218 14.87 17.27 13.70
N ILE A 219 15.19 18.55 13.62
CA ILE A 219 15.50 19.23 12.37
C ILE A 219 16.95 19.69 12.40
N VAL A 220 17.65 19.45 11.30
CA VAL A 220 18.95 20.08 11.04
C VAL A 220 18.85 20.93 9.78
N THR A 221 19.55 22.06 9.81
CA THR A 221 19.70 22.94 8.66
C THR A 221 21.08 22.74 8.05
N VAL A 222 21.14 22.57 6.73
CA VAL A 222 22.38 22.25 6.01
C VAL A 222 22.54 23.16 4.81
N GLU A 223 23.70 23.85 4.75
CA GLU A 223 24.12 24.63 3.57
C GLU A 223 24.71 23.71 2.50
N ILE A 224 24.25 23.84 1.25
CA ILE A 224 24.70 22.99 0.14
C ILE A 224 26.17 23.23 -0.26
N SER A 225 26.72 24.40 0.01
CA SER A 225 28.11 24.75 -0.33
C SER A 225 29.17 24.11 0.57
N GLY A 226 28.84 23.88 1.83
CA GLY A 226 29.83 23.42 2.83
C GLY A 226 29.38 22.24 3.69
N GLY A 227 28.18 21.75 3.54
CA GLY A 227 27.66 20.64 4.36
C GLY A 227 27.56 20.96 5.85
N ARG A 228 27.67 22.22 6.26
CA ARG A 228 27.60 22.64 7.66
C ARG A 228 26.23 22.36 8.24
N THR A 229 26.19 21.54 9.26
CA THR A 229 24.97 21.16 9.96
C THR A 229 24.74 22.09 11.15
N VAL A 230 23.61 22.78 11.20
CA VAL A 230 23.19 23.58 12.34
C VAL A 230 21.94 22.91 12.93
N PRO A 231 22.01 22.35 14.16
CA PRO A 231 20.84 21.78 14.80
C PRO A 231 19.80 22.84 15.08
N ASN A 232 18.56 22.58 14.70
CA ASN A 232 17.42 23.34 15.16
C ASN A 232 16.70 22.49 16.22
N LEU A 233 16.82 22.88 17.49
CA LEU A 233 16.34 22.12 18.65
C LEU A 233 14.80 22.12 18.79
N ALA A 234 14.05 22.67 17.85
CA ALA A 234 12.60 22.59 17.89
C ALA A 234 12.15 21.17 17.53
N ALA A 235 11.38 20.54 18.43
CA ALA A 235 10.70 19.28 18.13
C ALA A 235 9.79 19.46 16.92
N ALA A 236 9.93 18.62 15.92
CA ALA A 236 9.12 18.64 14.71
C ALA A 236 8.04 17.55 14.76
N PRO A 237 6.85 17.78 14.20
CA PRO A 237 5.87 16.73 14.00
C PRO A 237 6.39 15.68 13.01
N ASP A 238 5.84 14.47 13.08
CA ASP A 238 6.12 13.42 12.10
C ASP A 238 5.78 13.95 10.68
N PRO A 239 6.73 13.99 9.74
CA PRO A 239 6.50 14.50 8.40
C PRO A 239 5.43 13.71 7.64
N LYS A 240 5.20 12.44 8.01
CA LYS A 240 4.20 11.53 7.39
C LYS A 240 2.92 11.39 8.21
N ARG A 241 2.86 11.97 9.40
CA ARG A 241 1.73 11.93 10.35
C ARG A 241 1.11 13.29 10.59
N SER A 242 0.94 14.08 9.57
CA SER A 242 0.12 15.27 9.75
C SER A 242 -1.36 14.84 9.96
N PRO A 243 -2.00 15.14 11.11
CA PRO A 243 -3.44 14.96 11.26
C PRO A 243 -4.08 15.77 10.16
N ALA A 244 -4.77 15.11 9.21
CA ALA A 244 -5.39 15.67 8.01
C ALA A 244 -4.74 17.02 7.65
N ALA A 245 -3.57 16.97 7.00
CA ALA A 245 -2.83 18.18 6.68
C ALA A 245 -3.83 19.16 6.09
N ARG A 246 -4.08 20.27 6.75
CA ARG A 246 -4.98 21.29 6.21
C ARG A 246 -4.37 21.67 4.88
N LEU A 247 -4.97 21.18 3.80
CA LEU A 247 -4.57 21.61 2.49
C LEU A 247 -4.68 23.12 2.47
N TYR A 248 -3.65 23.79 2.03
CA TYR A 248 -3.60 25.24 1.99
C TYR A 248 -2.85 25.68 0.75
N VAL A 249 -3.41 26.68 0.08
CA VAL A 249 -2.74 27.34 -1.04
C VAL A 249 -3.07 28.84 -1.01
N THR A 250 -2.06 29.65 -1.30
CA THR A 250 -2.24 31.08 -1.53
C THR A 250 -2.66 31.29 -2.98
N ILE A 251 -3.65 32.13 -3.19
CA ILE A 251 -4.11 32.57 -4.52
C ILE A 251 -3.33 33.83 -4.88
N PRO A 252 -2.52 33.82 -5.95
CA PRO A 252 -1.61 34.93 -6.27
C PRO A 252 -2.30 36.29 -6.36
N GLU A 253 -3.50 36.34 -6.89
CA GLU A 253 -4.29 37.59 -7.09
C GLU A 253 -5.07 38.05 -5.84
N GLY A 254 -4.66 37.57 -4.66
CA GLY A 254 -5.19 38.05 -3.38
C GLY A 254 -6.28 37.18 -2.79
N GLY A 255 -5.87 36.05 -2.24
CA GLY A 255 -6.76 35.15 -1.54
C GLY A 255 -6.05 33.88 -1.04
N ARG A 256 -6.85 32.91 -0.58
CA ARG A 256 -6.39 31.61 -0.09
C ARG A 256 -7.48 30.56 -0.22
N ALA A 257 -7.07 29.33 -0.38
CA ALA A 257 -7.96 28.19 -0.31
C ALA A 257 -7.39 27.15 0.65
N TRP A 258 -8.25 26.55 1.49
CA TRP A 258 -7.82 25.57 2.49
C TRP A 258 -8.96 24.61 2.83
N THR A 259 -8.60 23.43 3.33
CA THR A 259 -9.57 22.52 3.92
C THR A 259 -9.67 22.74 5.43
N ALA A 260 -10.89 22.70 5.95
CA ALA A 260 -11.17 22.78 7.39
C ALA A 260 -12.17 21.69 7.81
N PRO A 261 -12.00 21.08 9.00
CA PRO A 261 -12.99 20.17 9.53
C PRO A 261 -14.36 20.84 9.66
N GLN A 262 -15.39 20.10 9.31
CA GLN A 262 -16.77 20.54 9.52
C GLN A 262 -17.15 20.44 11.00
N GLN A 263 -17.88 21.42 11.50
CA GLN A 263 -18.40 21.40 12.88
C GLN A 263 -19.75 20.65 12.95
N PRO A 264 -20.04 19.92 14.03
CA PRO A 264 -19.16 19.62 15.15
C PRO A 264 -17.99 18.73 14.76
N LEU A 265 -16.86 18.82 15.50
CA LEU A 265 -15.68 17.99 15.26
C LEU A 265 -15.98 16.51 15.54
N ARG A 266 -15.67 15.65 14.57
CA ARG A 266 -15.75 14.19 14.66
C ARG A 266 -14.40 13.60 14.29
N TYR A 267 -14.03 12.45 14.83
CA TYR A 267 -12.74 11.83 14.56
C TYR A 267 -12.50 11.61 13.04
N ALA A 268 -13.48 11.04 12.35
CA ALA A 268 -13.44 10.85 10.90
C ALA A 268 -14.41 11.79 10.17
N GLY A 269 -14.63 12.98 10.72
CA GLY A 269 -15.53 13.97 10.16
C GLY A 269 -15.04 14.52 8.83
N PRO A 270 -15.95 15.01 7.99
CA PRO A 270 -15.61 15.58 6.70
C PRO A 270 -14.83 16.89 6.86
N SER A 271 -13.87 17.11 5.97
CA SER A 271 -13.24 18.43 5.77
C SER A 271 -13.86 19.11 4.55
N VAL A 272 -14.07 20.41 4.64
CA VAL A 272 -14.67 21.24 3.58
C VAL A 272 -13.64 22.20 3.03
N LEU A 273 -13.57 22.33 1.71
CA LEU A 273 -12.77 23.35 1.04
C LEU A 273 -13.42 24.72 1.26
N THR A 274 -12.65 25.63 1.83
CA THR A 274 -13.02 27.04 2.01
C THR A 274 -12.13 27.88 1.11
N VAL A 275 -12.74 28.80 0.38
CA VAL A 275 -12.02 29.74 -0.48
C VAL A 275 -12.31 31.16 0.01
N GLU A 276 -11.26 31.96 0.18
CA GLU A 276 -11.32 33.38 0.43
C GLU A 276 -10.62 34.11 -0.73
N TYR A 277 -11.33 35.00 -1.37
CA TYR A 277 -10.83 35.74 -2.52
C TYR A 277 -11.26 37.21 -2.42
N ARG A 278 -10.29 38.13 -2.53
CA ARG A 278 -10.50 39.60 -2.39
C ARG A 278 -11.27 39.95 -1.13
N GLY A 279 -10.93 39.33 0.01
CA GLY A 279 -11.53 39.56 1.31
C GLY A 279 -12.93 38.96 1.52
N ARG A 280 -13.47 38.20 0.57
CA ARG A 280 -14.77 37.52 0.69
C ARG A 280 -14.62 36.04 0.76
N ARG A 281 -15.34 35.38 1.66
CA ARG A 281 -15.50 33.93 1.62
C ARG A 281 -16.50 33.53 0.54
N ILE A 282 -16.09 32.61 -0.32
CA ILE A 282 -16.91 32.14 -1.41
C ILE A 282 -17.28 30.69 -1.11
N ALA A 283 -18.58 30.38 -1.11
CA ALA A 283 -19.11 29.06 -0.93
C ALA A 283 -19.29 28.38 -2.28
N CYS A 284 -18.96 27.09 -2.36
CA CYS A 284 -19.22 26.28 -3.54
C CYS A 284 -20.08 25.02 -3.24
N GLY A 285 -20.87 25.09 -2.18
CA GLY A 285 -21.85 24.04 -1.83
C GLY A 285 -21.22 22.65 -1.68
N ASP A 286 -21.96 21.62 -2.08
CA ASP A 286 -21.57 20.21 -1.96
C ASP A 286 -20.33 19.86 -2.79
N ILE A 287 -20.00 20.61 -3.82
CA ILE A 287 -18.82 20.40 -4.64
C ILE A 287 -17.54 20.57 -3.79
N CYS A 288 -17.54 21.56 -2.89
CA CYS A 288 -16.46 21.79 -1.93
C CYS A 288 -16.56 20.96 -0.65
N GLY A 289 -17.53 20.07 -0.56
CA GLY A 289 -17.70 19.14 0.57
C GLY A 289 -16.54 18.17 0.75
N SER A 290 -16.73 17.18 1.59
CA SER A 290 -15.73 16.16 1.92
C SER A 290 -15.03 15.57 0.69
N ARG A 291 -13.81 15.06 0.89
CA ARG A 291 -12.97 14.34 -0.07
C ARG A 291 -12.03 15.20 -0.93
N VAL A 292 -11.89 16.49 -0.67
CA VAL A 292 -10.81 17.26 -1.29
C VAL A 292 -9.47 16.76 -0.75
N SER A 293 -8.62 16.26 -1.64
CA SER A 293 -7.32 15.63 -1.31
C SER A 293 -6.11 16.39 -1.86
N ALA A 294 -6.32 17.37 -2.74
CA ALA A 294 -5.27 18.28 -3.19
C ALA A 294 -5.88 19.60 -3.67
N ILE A 295 -5.12 20.70 -3.55
CA ILE A 295 -5.52 22.04 -3.99
C ILE A 295 -4.32 22.71 -4.66
N TRP A 296 -4.55 23.39 -5.77
CA TRP A 296 -3.56 24.22 -6.46
C TRP A 296 -4.17 25.57 -6.83
N ALA A 297 -3.32 26.58 -6.97
CA ALA A 297 -3.76 27.92 -7.42
C ALA A 297 -2.83 28.46 -8.51
N GLN A 298 -3.42 29.14 -9.49
CA GLN A 298 -2.73 29.82 -10.57
C GLN A 298 -3.53 31.06 -11.01
N GLY A 299 -2.96 32.25 -10.82
CA GLY A 299 -3.72 33.48 -11.00
C GLY A 299 -4.98 33.46 -10.12
N ASP A 300 -6.13 33.80 -10.71
CA ASP A 300 -7.45 33.74 -10.07
C ASP A 300 -8.10 32.35 -10.08
N THR A 301 -7.39 31.31 -10.57
CA THR A 301 -7.93 29.96 -10.71
C THR A 301 -7.50 29.07 -9.55
N VAL A 302 -8.46 28.40 -8.93
CA VAL A 302 -8.25 27.30 -7.98
C VAL A 302 -8.57 25.98 -8.69
N LEU A 303 -7.66 25.05 -8.58
CA LEU A 303 -7.84 23.65 -8.99
C LEU A 303 -7.89 22.79 -7.72
N PHE A 304 -8.75 21.78 -7.70
CA PHE A 304 -8.75 20.83 -6.61
C PHE A 304 -9.15 19.44 -7.06
N LEU A 305 -8.58 18.45 -6.38
CA LEU A 305 -8.86 17.03 -6.60
C LEU A 305 -9.78 16.54 -5.49
N ARG A 306 -10.82 15.81 -5.89
CA ARG A 306 -11.70 15.06 -4.98
C ARG A 306 -11.47 13.58 -5.17
N SER A 307 -11.12 12.89 -4.10
CA SER A 307 -10.99 11.45 -4.10
C SER A 307 -12.32 10.74 -4.29
N GLY A 308 -12.30 9.57 -4.92
CA GLY A 308 -13.46 8.73 -5.07
C GLY A 308 -14.04 8.21 -3.76
N ASN A 309 -15.28 7.74 -3.81
CA ASN A 309 -15.94 7.05 -2.69
C ASN A 309 -16.85 5.94 -3.22
N PRO A 310 -17.39 5.06 -2.35
CA PRO A 310 -18.27 3.99 -2.79
C PRO A 310 -19.51 4.47 -3.57
N ALA A 311 -20.10 5.61 -3.20
CA ALA A 311 -21.30 6.11 -3.87
C ALA A 311 -21.05 6.53 -5.33
N ASN A 312 -19.85 7.09 -5.65
CA ASN A 312 -19.50 7.39 -7.05
C ASN A 312 -18.67 6.27 -7.72
N GLY A 313 -18.52 5.11 -7.06
CA GLY A 313 -17.75 3.99 -7.62
C GLY A 313 -16.25 4.22 -7.62
N GLY A 314 -15.73 5.04 -6.72
CA GLY A 314 -14.31 5.31 -6.59
C GLY A 314 -13.75 6.32 -7.61
N GLU A 315 -14.60 7.01 -8.37
CA GLU A 315 -14.15 8.01 -9.35
C GLU A 315 -13.42 9.18 -8.69
N THR A 316 -12.22 9.46 -9.16
CA THR A 316 -11.44 10.66 -8.84
C THR A 316 -11.88 11.79 -9.77
N GLU A 317 -12.09 12.97 -9.20
CA GLU A 317 -12.59 14.14 -9.93
C GLU A 317 -11.62 15.31 -9.78
N ILE A 318 -11.35 16.05 -10.88
CA ILE A 318 -10.63 17.33 -10.83
C ILE A 318 -11.59 18.45 -11.21
N TYR A 319 -11.60 19.47 -10.37
CA TYR A 319 -12.38 20.68 -10.55
C TYR A 319 -11.47 21.87 -10.81
N ARG A 320 -11.94 22.78 -11.67
CA ARG A 320 -11.36 24.08 -11.93
C ARG A 320 -12.36 25.16 -11.55
N TRP A 321 -11.89 26.21 -10.88
CA TRP A 321 -12.71 27.36 -10.49
C TRP A 321 -12.00 28.67 -10.77
N ASP A 322 -12.47 29.40 -11.76
CA ASP A 322 -12.02 30.77 -12.06
C ASP A 322 -12.82 31.74 -11.16
N LEU A 323 -12.19 32.16 -10.08
CA LEU A 323 -12.84 32.95 -9.02
C LEU A 323 -13.28 34.35 -9.48
N ALA A 324 -12.70 34.87 -10.57
CA ALA A 324 -13.07 36.18 -11.12
C ALA A 324 -14.28 36.09 -12.07
N ARG A 325 -14.54 34.93 -12.66
CA ARG A 325 -15.51 34.77 -13.76
C ARG A 325 -16.62 33.76 -13.50
N GLU A 326 -16.36 32.74 -12.71
CA GLU A 326 -17.27 31.59 -12.52
C GLU A 326 -17.90 31.64 -11.12
N PRO A 327 -19.22 31.50 -10.98
CA PRO A 327 -19.89 31.51 -9.67
C PRO A 327 -19.64 30.20 -8.89
N SER A 328 -19.26 29.11 -9.58
CA SER A 328 -19.03 27.79 -8.99
C SER A 328 -17.94 27.01 -9.75
N PRO A 329 -17.30 26.03 -9.11
CA PRO A 329 -16.30 25.19 -9.76
C PRO A 329 -16.91 24.33 -10.87
N ARG A 330 -16.15 24.14 -11.94
CA ARG A 330 -16.48 23.27 -13.06
C ARG A 330 -15.61 22.00 -13.02
N ARG A 331 -16.23 20.83 -13.12
CA ARG A 331 -15.50 19.58 -13.25
C ARG A 331 -14.84 19.47 -14.63
N ILE A 332 -13.53 19.26 -14.66
CA ILE A 332 -12.75 19.11 -15.89
C ILE A 332 -12.36 17.66 -16.17
N LEU A 333 -12.32 16.82 -15.14
CA LEU A 333 -12.00 15.39 -15.28
C LEU A 333 -12.81 14.58 -14.26
N ALA A 334 -13.31 13.43 -14.69
CA ALA A 334 -13.74 12.32 -13.83
C ALA A 334 -13.12 11.04 -14.38
N THR A 335 -12.46 10.27 -13.54
CA THR A 335 -11.73 9.06 -13.96
C THR A 335 -11.75 8.00 -12.87
N GLN A 336 -11.72 6.73 -13.29
CA GLN A 336 -11.49 5.58 -12.42
C GLN A 336 -10.00 5.30 -12.21
N ASP A 337 -9.13 6.00 -12.92
CA ASP A 337 -7.68 5.88 -12.76
C ASP A 337 -7.25 6.41 -11.40
N ALA A 338 -6.21 5.83 -10.86
CA ALA A 338 -5.56 6.39 -9.69
C ALA A 338 -4.59 7.50 -10.11
N LEU A 339 -4.70 8.64 -9.45
CA LEU A 339 -3.82 9.79 -9.63
C LEU A 339 -2.98 10.01 -8.36
N TYR A 340 -1.68 10.10 -8.52
CA TYR A 340 -0.70 10.22 -7.43
C TYR A 340 0.13 11.49 -7.60
N SER A 341 0.43 12.17 -6.48
CA SER A 341 1.43 13.24 -6.40
C SER A 341 1.34 14.27 -7.52
N CYS A 342 0.13 14.77 -7.78
CA CYS A 342 -0.06 15.79 -8.81
C CYS A 342 0.62 17.11 -8.43
N ALA A 343 1.36 17.69 -9.36
CA ALA A 343 1.98 19.02 -9.24
C ALA A 343 1.56 19.92 -10.40
N LEU A 344 1.33 21.19 -10.14
CA LEU A 344 0.96 22.16 -11.16
C LEU A 344 2.22 22.65 -11.90
N ALA A 345 2.22 22.54 -13.23
CA ALA A 345 3.28 22.98 -14.15
C ALA A 345 2.68 23.81 -15.28
N GLY A 346 2.70 25.12 -15.16
CA GLY A 346 1.99 25.97 -16.11
C GLY A 346 0.50 25.63 -16.19
N SER A 347 -0.03 25.37 -17.38
CA SER A 347 -1.43 24.95 -17.58
C SER A 347 -1.69 23.47 -17.42
N LYS A 348 -0.77 22.69 -16.83
CA LYS A 348 -0.89 21.23 -16.70
C LYS A 348 -0.72 20.79 -15.25
N LEU A 349 -1.49 19.78 -14.86
CA LEU A 349 -1.20 18.98 -13.68
C LEU A 349 -0.38 17.77 -14.12
N VAL A 350 0.81 17.60 -13.57
CA VAL A 350 1.69 16.46 -13.81
C VAL A 350 1.50 15.48 -12.67
N CYS A 351 1.03 14.27 -12.98
CA CYS A 351 0.64 13.26 -12.00
C CYS A 351 1.25 11.90 -12.32
N GLY A 352 1.55 11.09 -11.33
CA GLY A 352 1.58 9.65 -11.48
C GLY A 352 0.17 9.15 -11.80
N ARG A 353 -0.02 8.33 -12.84
CA ARG A 353 -1.32 7.80 -13.25
C ARG A 353 -1.24 6.31 -13.46
N GLU A 354 -2.18 5.59 -12.86
CA GLU A 354 -2.38 4.16 -13.09
C GLU A 354 -3.79 3.91 -13.62
N THR A 355 -3.90 3.09 -14.65
CA THR A 355 -5.20 2.52 -15.05
C THR A 355 -5.32 1.10 -14.52
N ALA A 356 -6.49 0.51 -14.56
CA ALA A 356 -6.68 -0.88 -14.13
C ALA A 356 -5.79 -1.88 -14.93
N LEU A 357 -5.43 -1.55 -16.17
CA LEU A 357 -4.68 -2.39 -17.09
C LEU A 357 -3.22 -1.97 -17.29
N HIS A 358 -2.81 -0.81 -16.76
CA HIS A 358 -1.46 -0.30 -17.01
C HIS A 358 -0.84 0.26 -15.74
N PRO A 359 0.41 -0.15 -15.41
CA PRO A 359 1.14 0.37 -14.25
C PRO A 359 1.42 1.87 -14.34
N ARG A 360 1.99 2.42 -13.27
CA ARG A 360 2.21 3.85 -13.12
C ARG A 360 3.01 4.46 -14.26
N THR A 361 2.41 5.48 -14.88
CA THR A 361 3.03 6.38 -15.86
C THR A 361 3.08 7.79 -15.29
N LEU A 362 3.99 8.63 -15.78
CA LEU A 362 3.90 10.07 -15.55
C LEU A 362 3.02 10.67 -16.64
N ALA A 363 1.96 11.35 -16.25
CA ALA A 363 0.97 11.91 -17.15
C ALA A 363 0.81 13.42 -16.94
N ALA A 364 0.47 14.15 -17.99
CA ALA A 364 0.04 15.53 -17.93
C ALA A 364 -1.47 15.62 -18.17
N ILE A 365 -2.16 16.38 -17.33
CA ILE A 365 -3.59 16.67 -17.43
C ILE A 365 -3.73 18.18 -17.67
N ASP A 366 -4.33 18.57 -18.78
CA ASP A 366 -4.58 19.98 -19.09
C ASP A 366 -5.56 20.58 -18.09
N SER A 367 -5.16 21.65 -17.41
CA SER A 367 -5.94 22.27 -16.32
C SER A 367 -7.19 23.02 -16.79
N GLY A 368 -7.33 23.26 -18.09
CA GLY A 368 -8.51 23.87 -18.69
C GLY A 368 -9.55 22.84 -19.16
N THR A 369 -9.10 21.76 -19.77
CA THR A 369 -9.94 20.79 -20.48
C THR A 369 -10.02 19.42 -19.82
N GLY A 370 -9.04 19.06 -18.97
CA GLY A 370 -8.89 17.70 -18.43
C GLY A 370 -8.26 16.69 -19.40
N ALA A 371 -7.88 17.11 -20.61
CA ALA A 371 -7.23 16.23 -21.57
C ALA A 371 -5.91 15.69 -21.00
N THR A 372 -5.72 14.37 -21.11
CA THR A 372 -4.63 13.65 -20.48
C THR A 372 -3.69 13.05 -21.54
N ASN A 373 -2.38 13.22 -21.36
CA ASN A 373 -1.37 12.58 -22.18
C ASN A 373 -0.25 11.99 -21.32
N THR A 374 0.32 10.86 -21.75
CA THR A 374 1.47 10.23 -21.09
C THR A 374 2.75 10.97 -21.47
N LEU A 375 3.54 11.33 -20.45
CA LEU A 375 4.86 11.96 -20.60
C LEU A 375 5.99 10.94 -20.52
N TYR A 376 5.85 9.94 -19.63
CA TYR A 376 6.84 8.90 -19.43
C TYR A 376 6.16 7.59 -19.02
N ASP A 377 6.49 6.52 -19.73
CA ASP A 377 6.01 5.17 -19.46
C ASP A 377 7.20 4.23 -19.22
N PRO A 378 7.51 3.89 -17.97
CA PRO A 378 8.61 2.98 -17.67
C PRO A 378 8.32 1.52 -18.04
N ASN A 379 7.06 1.15 -18.30
CA ASN A 379 6.60 -0.21 -18.57
C ASN A 379 5.96 -0.33 -19.97
N ALA A 380 6.40 0.43 -20.95
CA ALA A 380 5.86 0.39 -22.30
C ALA A 380 5.94 -1.01 -22.97
N ASP A 381 6.83 -1.87 -22.47
CA ASP A 381 6.96 -3.27 -22.88
C ASP A 381 5.81 -4.18 -22.44
N LEU A 382 4.96 -3.75 -21.50
CA LEU A 382 3.75 -4.48 -21.11
C LEU A 382 2.55 -4.22 -22.04
N ALA A 383 2.65 -3.24 -22.91
CA ALA A 383 1.58 -2.92 -23.85
C ALA A 383 1.17 -4.16 -24.66
N GLY A 384 -0.11 -4.50 -24.65
CA GLY A 384 -0.67 -5.66 -25.35
C GLY A 384 -0.40 -7.04 -24.72
N ARG A 385 0.33 -7.11 -23.59
CA ARG A 385 0.55 -8.36 -22.85
C ARG A 385 -0.58 -8.66 -21.86
N ILE A 386 -1.21 -7.62 -21.30
CA ILE A 386 -2.42 -7.74 -20.47
C ILE A 386 -3.62 -7.61 -21.40
N ARG A 387 -4.31 -8.73 -21.67
CA ARG A 387 -5.42 -8.83 -22.63
C ARG A 387 -6.77 -9.00 -21.96
N ASN A 388 -6.81 -8.96 -20.63
CA ASN A 388 -8.02 -9.10 -19.84
C ASN A 388 -8.91 -7.87 -20.03
N SER A 389 -10.23 -8.06 -19.92
CA SER A 389 -11.15 -6.92 -19.83
C SER A 389 -11.39 -6.56 -18.37
N VAL A 390 -11.61 -5.28 -18.10
CA VAL A 390 -11.93 -4.76 -16.76
C VAL A 390 -13.20 -3.94 -16.82
N GLU A 391 -14.14 -4.23 -15.91
CA GLU A 391 -15.39 -3.52 -15.74
C GLU A 391 -15.53 -3.06 -14.29
N ARG A 392 -15.70 -1.75 -14.04
CA ARG A 392 -16.05 -1.22 -12.72
C ARG A 392 -17.49 -1.52 -12.40
N LEU A 393 -17.71 -2.33 -11.36
CA LEU A 393 -19.01 -2.67 -10.81
C LEU A 393 -19.34 -1.80 -9.60
N ARG A 394 -20.63 -1.51 -9.44
CA ARG A 394 -21.20 -0.86 -8.25
C ARG A 394 -22.36 -1.71 -7.76
N TRP A 395 -22.46 -1.87 -6.45
CA TRP A 395 -23.60 -2.57 -5.85
C TRP A 395 -23.94 -1.94 -4.51
N THR A 396 -25.13 -2.27 -4.05
CA THR A 396 -25.61 -1.88 -2.73
C THR A 396 -25.98 -3.16 -1.97
N ASP A 397 -25.56 -3.27 -0.74
CA ASP A 397 -25.91 -4.41 0.10
C ASP A 397 -27.35 -4.31 0.61
N PRO A 398 -27.94 -5.36 1.22
CA PRO A 398 -29.29 -5.32 1.77
C PRO A 398 -29.54 -4.25 2.84
N ASN A 399 -28.47 -3.69 3.43
CA ASN A 399 -28.55 -2.62 4.43
C ASN A 399 -28.44 -1.21 3.80
N GLY A 400 -28.41 -1.10 2.46
CA GLY A 400 -28.31 0.16 1.75
C GLY A 400 -26.89 0.71 1.63
N ILE A 401 -25.86 -0.07 1.96
CA ILE A 401 -24.46 0.37 1.92
C ILE A 401 -23.89 0.17 0.52
N SER A 402 -23.48 1.27 -0.10
CA SER A 402 -22.85 1.25 -1.41
C SER A 402 -21.41 0.72 -1.35
N SER A 403 -21.04 -0.08 -2.36
CA SER A 403 -19.72 -0.64 -2.57
C SER A 403 -19.37 -0.65 -4.06
N TYR A 404 -18.09 -0.86 -4.36
CA TYR A 404 -17.63 -1.03 -5.73
C TYR A 404 -16.40 -1.96 -5.80
N GLY A 405 -16.14 -2.41 -7.01
CA GLY A 405 -14.95 -3.19 -7.32
C GLY A 405 -14.73 -3.29 -8.82
N ASP A 406 -13.63 -3.88 -9.23
CA ASP A 406 -13.32 -4.15 -10.61
C ASP A 406 -13.48 -5.66 -10.90
N LEU A 407 -14.30 -5.97 -11.86
CA LEU A 407 -14.43 -7.31 -12.44
C LEU A 407 -13.42 -7.45 -13.57
N VAL A 408 -12.48 -8.38 -13.42
CA VAL A 408 -11.49 -8.70 -14.43
C VAL A 408 -11.85 -10.05 -15.05
N LEU A 409 -12.00 -10.07 -16.37
CA LEU A 409 -12.39 -11.26 -17.13
C LEU A 409 -11.27 -11.67 -18.08
N PRO A 410 -11.11 -12.97 -18.35
CA PRO A 410 -10.12 -13.47 -19.29
C PRO A 410 -10.39 -12.97 -20.71
N ALA A 411 -9.32 -12.83 -21.49
CA ALA A 411 -9.45 -12.56 -22.92
C ALA A 411 -10.34 -13.62 -23.59
N GLY A 412 -11.28 -13.17 -24.40
CA GLY A 412 -12.21 -14.06 -25.10
C GLY A 412 -13.36 -14.61 -24.24
N TYR A 413 -13.59 -14.08 -23.03
CA TYR A 413 -14.78 -14.39 -22.24
C TYR A 413 -16.06 -14.16 -23.08
N ARG A 414 -17.02 -15.08 -22.96
CA ARG A 414 -18.34 -14.99 -23.62
C ARG A 414 -19.43 -14.89 -22.56
N PRO A 415 -20.38 -13.96 -22.70
CA PRO A 415 -21.52 -13.86 -21.80
C PRO A 415 -22.25 -15.21 -21.64
N GLY A 416 -22.58 -15.56 -20.39
CA GLY A 416 -23.19 -16.85 -20.03
C GLY A 416 -22.19 -17.97 -19.69
N GLN A 417 -20.92 -17.77 -19.95
CA GLN A 417 -19.86 -18.69 -19.51
C GLN A 417 -19.59 -18.48 -18.01
N ARG A 418 -19.99 -19.45 -17.16
CA ARG A 418 -19.69 -19.42 -15.73
C ARG A 418 -18.24 -19.79 -15.49
N LEU A 419 -17.51 -18.91 -14.81
CA LEU A 419 -16.09 -19.08 -14.48
C LEU A 419 -15.91 -19.29 -12.97
N PRO A 420 -14.88 -20.02 -12.54
CA PRO A 420 -14.46 -19.95 -11.15
C PRO A 420 -14.09 -18.51 -10.80
N LEU A 421 -14.50 -18.06 -9.61
CA LEU A 421 -14.30 -16.68 -9.12
C LEU A 421 -13.19 -16.65 -8.09
N VAL A 422 -12.24 -15.72 -8.23
CA VAL A 422 -11.31 -15.34 -7.16
C VAL A 422 -11.61 -13.91 -6.74
N ILE A 423 -11.81 -13.69 -5.43
CA ILE A 423 -12.06 -12.38 -4.86
C ILE A 423 -10.80 -11.88 -4.18
N VAL A 424 -10.33 -10.71 -4.61
CA VAL A 424 -9.13 -10.04 -4.09
C VAL A 424 -9.55 -8.73 -3.42
N GLN A 425 -9.05 -8.48 -2.23
CA GLN A 425 -9.47 -7.35 -1.41
C GLN A 425 -8.25 -6.71 -0.71
N TYR A 426 -8.40 -5.57 -0.09
CA TYR A 426 -9.62 -4.86 0.29
C TYR A 426 -9.72 -3.47 -0.34
N GLN A 427 -8.91 -3.20 -1.36
CA GLN A 427 -8.89 -1.96 -2.12
C GLN A 427 -8.76 -2.26 -3.62
N SER A 428 -9.61 -1.64 -4.44
CA SER A 428 -9.57 -1.76 -5.89
C SER A 428 -9.41 -0.38 -6.51
N GLN A 429 -8.21 -0.08 -6.97
CA GLN A 429 -7.87 1.19 -7.63
C GLN A 429 -6.55 1.05 -8.40
N GLY A 430 -6.35 1.91 -9.39
CA GLY A 430 -5.11 1.94 -10.18
C GLY A 430 -4.84 0.62 -10.88
N PHE A 431 -3.58 0.27 -11.04
CA PHE A 431 -3.18 -0.98 -11.68
C PHE A 431 -3.51 -2.18 -10.78
N LEU A 432 -4.30 -3.10 -11.33
CA LEU A 432 -4.77 -4.28 -10.61
C LEU A 432 -3.70 -5.37 -10.57
N ARG A 433 -2.59 -5.07 -9.91
CA ARG A 433 -1.39 -5.90 -9.86
C ARG A 433 -1.59 -7.16 -9.02
N GLY A 434 -1.96 -6.99 -7.75
CA GLY A 434 -1.99 -8.10 -6.81
C GLY A 434 -2.85 -7.86 -5.57
N GLY A 435 -3.74 -6.88 -5.57
CA GLY A 435 -4.51 -6.44 -4.41
C GLY A 435 -3.63 -5.74 -3.37
N VAL A 436 -4.15 -5.52 -2.18
CA VAL A 436 -3.40 -4.93 -1.08
C VAL A 436 -2.21 -5.84 -0.72
N GLY A 437 -1.02 -5.25 -0.64
CA GLY A 437 0.24 -5.97 -0.42
C GLY A 437 0.82 -6.63 -1.67
N ASP A 438 0.17 -6.53 -2.82
CA ASP A 438 0.62 -7.11 -4.11
C ASP A 438 0.89 -8.62 -4.02
N GLU A 439 -0.01 -9.38 -3.40
CA GLU A 439 0.20 -10.81 -3.15
C GLU A 439 -0.67 -11.74 -3.99
N TYR A 440 -1.74 -11.25 -4.60
CA TYR A 440 -2.72 -12.05 -5.32
C TYR A 440 -2.83 -11.59 -6.77
N PRO A 441 -2.11 -12.19 -7.72
CA PRO A 441 -1.85 -11.64 -9.06
C PRO A 441 -3.10 -11.65 -9.93
N ILE A 442 -3.89 -10.56 -9.88
CA ILE A 442 -5.22 -10.40 -10.48
C ILE A 442 -5.23 -10.73 -11.98
N HIS A 443 -4.34 -10.10 -12.74
CA HIS A 443 -4.28 -10.31 -14.19
C HIS A 443 -3.85 -11.74 -14.58
N LEU A 444 -3.05 -12.41 -13.75
CA LEU A 444 -2.65 -13.79 -13.99
C LEU A 444 -3.76 -14.78 -13.65
N PHE A 445 -4.53 -14.53 -12.60
CA PHE A 445 -5.74 -15.32 -12.35
C PHE A 445 -6.69 -15.23 -13.55
N ALA A 446 -6.96 -14.02 -14.04
CA ALA A 446 -7.82 -13.85 -15.21
C ALA A 446 -7.24 -14.52 -16.46
N ALA A 447 -5.93 -14.39 -16.71
CA ALA A 447 -5.27 -15.06 -17.83
C ALA A 447 -5.34 -16.60 -17.74
N ARG A 448 -5.53 -17.15 -16.53
CA ARG A 448 -5.76 -18.57 -16.29
C ARG A 448 -7.23 -18.99 -16.34
N GLY A 449 -8.14 -18.10 -16.74
CA GLY A 449 -9.56 -18.41 -16.95
C GLY A 449 -10.44 -18.22 -15.70
N TYR A 450 -10.02 -17.46 -14.72
CA TYR A 450 -10.86 -17.01 -13.61
C TYR A 450 -11.60 -15.72 -13.96
N ALA A 451 -12.82 -15.56 -13.46
CA ALA A 451 -13.33 -14.24 -13.16
C ALA A 451 -12.63 -13.75 -11.87
N VAL A 452 -12.13 -12.52 -11.85
CA VAL A 452 -11.54 -11.94 -10.64
C VAL A 452 -12.33 -10.72 -10.23
N LEU A 453 -12.80 -10.68 -8.97
CA LEU A 453 -13.45 -9.51 -8.39
C LEU A 453 -12.47 -8.85 -7.42
N SER A 454 -11.87 -7.74 -7.84
CA SER A 454 -11.11 -6.87 -6.93
C SER A 454 -12.07 -5.93 -6.25
N ILE A 455 -12.20 -5.98 -4.91
CA ILE A 455 -13.19 -5.17 -4.19
C ILE A 455 -12.55 -4.11 -3.31
N THR A 456 -13.21 -2.95 -3.24
CA THR A 456 -12.98 -1.95 -2.19
C THR A 456 -13.97 -2.20 -1.06
N ARG A 457 -13.45 -2.35 0.14
CA ARG A 457 -14.31 -2.51 1.33
C ARG A 457 -15.24 -1.31 1.52
N PRO A 458 -16.46 -1.50 2.02
CA PRO A 458 -17.35 -0.39 2.36
C PRO A 458 -16.77 0.45 3.51
N ARG A 459 -17.26 1.67 3.65
CA ARG A 459 -16.92 2.51 4.80
C ARG A 459 -17.32 1.83 6.10
N PRO A 460 -16.48 1.87 7.16
CA PRO A 460 -16.82 1.25 8.44
C PRO A 460 -18.02 1.96 9.11
N PRO A 461 -18.80 1.28 9.96
CA PRO A 461 -19.96 1.86 10.64
C PRO A 461 -19.64 3.14 11.41
N SER A 462 -18.47 3.20 12.03
CA SER A 462 -17.99 4.39 12.76
C SER A 462 -17.86 5.63 11.91
N SER A 463 -17.71 5.51 10.59
CA SER A 463 -17.70 6.66 9.66
C SER A 463 -19.01 7.43 9.61
N ASP A 464 -20.11 6.79 9.99
CA ASP A 464 -21.44 7.37 10.02
C ASP A 464 -21.81 7.88 11.43
N SER A 465 -20.88 7.83 12.39
CA SER A 465 -21.07 8.18 13.80
C SER A 465 -20.47 9.54 14.16
N ASP A 466 -20.82 10.01 15.35
CA ASP A 466 -20.28 11.23 15.98
C ASP A 466 -19.09 10.93 16.91
N ALA A 467 -18.35 9.82 16.68
CA ALA A 467 -17.22 9.45 17.51
C ALA A 467 -16.22 10.61 17.67
N PRO A 468 -15.93 11.04 18.91
CA PRO A 468 -15.06 12.20 19.16
C PRO A 468 -13.57 11.88 19.04
N ASP A 469 -13.19 10.61 19.20
CA ASP A 469 -11.80 10.13 19.25
C ASP A 469 -11.62 8.77 18.60
N ALA A 470 -10.37 8.36 18.43
CA ALA A 470 -10.00 7.09 17.81
C ALA A 470 -10.52 5.87 18.55
N ASP A 471 -10.49 5.88 19.88
CA ASP A 471 -10.90 4.71 20.68
C ASP A 471 -12.43 4.51 20.60
N SER A 472 -13.20 5.59 20.65
CA SER A 472 -14.66 5.55 20.45
C SER A 472 -15.03 5.10 19.04
N TYR A 473 -14.29 5.59 18.02
CA TYR A 473 -14.44 5.17 16.64
C TYR A 473 -14.22 3.66 16.47
N GLN A 474 -13.16 3.12 17.07
CA GLN A 474 -12.88 1.68 17.01
C GLN A 474 -13.89 0.85 17.79
N ARG A 475 -14.35 1.30 18.97
CA ARG A 475 -15.38 0.59 19.75
C ARG A 475 -16.66 0.36 18.94
N ILE A 476 -17.10 1.35 18.16
CA ILE A 476 -18.28 1.21 17.29
C ILE A 476 -18.07 0.08 16.28
N ASN A 477 -16.89 -0.01 15.69
CA ASN A 477 -16.58 -1.03 14.70
C ASN A 477 -16.53 -2.45 15.29
N ILE A 478 -16.02 -2.57 16.51
CA ILE A 478 -15.83 -3.87 17.18
C ILE A 478 -17.10 -4.36 17.85
N THR A 479 -17.97 -3.48 18.32
CA THR A 479 -19.22 -3.86 18.99
C THR A 479 -20.07 -4.78 18.10
N GLY A 480 -20.26 -6.03 18.52
CA GLY A 480 -20.97 -7.06 17.75
C GLY A 480 -20.32 -7.37 16.40
N TRP A 481 -19.02 -7.06 16.22
CA TRP A 481 -18.31 -7.20 14.96
C TRP A 481 -18.96 -6.42 13.80
N ALA A 482 -19.50 -5.24 14.09
CA ALA A 482 -20.31 -4.45 13.16
C ALA A 482 -19.57 -4.15 11.84
N ASP A 483 -18.27 -3.85 11.92
CA ASP A 483 -17.45 -3.62 10.75
C ASP A 483 -17.30 -4.88 9.89
N ARG A 484 -16.98 -6.03 10.51
CA ARG A 484 -16.85 -7.30 9.78
C ARG A 484 -18.17 -7.73 9.12
N ARG A 485 -19.30 -7.54 9.81
CA ARG A 485 -20.64 -7.83 9.26
C ARG A 485 -20.96 -6.94 8.06
N ARG A 486 -20.58 -5.65 8.10
CA ARG A 486 -20.77 -4.73 6.97
C ARG A 486 -19.91 -5.14 5.76
N VAL A 487 -18.67 -5.52 5.98
CA VAL A 487 -17.79 -6.03 4.90
C VAL A 487 -18.34 -7.34 4.32
N GLN A 488 -18.79 -8.27 5.18
CA GLN A 488 -19.39 -9.53 4.75
C GLN A 488 -20.65 -9.32 3.91
N ALA A 489 -21.55 -8.42 4.33
CA ALA A 489 -22.77 -8.11 3.56
C ALA A 489 -22.44 -7.56 2.17
N SER A 490 -21.43 -6.68 2.08
CA SER A 490 -20.95 -6.16 0.81
C SER A 490 -20.34 -7.26 -0.08
N LEU A 491 -19.53 -8.16 0.50
CA LEU A 491 -18.91 -9.29 -0.19
C LEU A 491 -20.00 -10.21 -0.79
N GLU A 492 -20.98 -10.61 0.02
CA GLU A 492 -22.09 -11.46 -0.42
C GLU A 492 -22.92 -10.80 -1.54
N ALA A 493 -23.19 -9.50 -1.43
CA ALA A 493 -23.89 -8.76 -2.47
C ALA A 493 -23.11 -8.74 -3.80
N GLY A 494 -21.78 -8.56 -3.76
CA GLY A 494 -20.90 -8.65 -4.93
C GLY A 494 -20.90 -10.05 -5.56
N ILE A 495 -20.81 -11.10 -4.76
CA ILE A 495 -20.91 -12.49 -5.22
C ILE A 495 -22.28 -12.72 -5.90
N ASN A 496 -23.37 -12.32 -5.24
CA ASN A 496 -24.73 -12.51 -5.77
C ASN A 496 -24.93 -11.80 -7.11
N ALA A 497 -24.39 -10.59 -7.26
CA ALA A 497 -24.44 -9.85 -8.54
C ALA A 497 -23.73 -10.63 -9.67
N LEU A 498 -22.58 -11.23 -9.42
CA LEU A 498 -21.84 -11.98 -10.44
C LEU A 498 -22.47 -13.35 -10.76
N VAL A 499 -23.02 -14.03 -9.76
CA VAL A 499 -23.76 -15.28 -9.96
C VAL A 499 -25.05 -15.03 -10.76
N ALA A 500 -25.80 -13.99 -10.40
CA ALA A 500 -27.03 -13.60 -11.13
C ALA A 500 -26.75 -13.20 -12.60
N ARG A 501 -25.60 -12.56 -12.86
CA ARG A 501 -25.13 -12.24 -14.22
C ARG A 501 -24.66 -13.47 -15.01
N GLY A 502 -24.57 -14.65 -14.38
CA GLY A 502 -24.05 -15.85 -15.02
C GLY A 502 -22.54 -15.82 -15.28
N VAL A 503 -21.79 -14.95 -14.58
CA VAL A 503 -20.33 -14.81 -14.68
C VAL A 503 -19.64 -15.78 -13.72
N ALA A 504 -20.04 -15.79 -12.44
CA ALA A 504 -19.43 -16.61 -11.43
C ALA A 504 -20.13 -17.97 -11.28
N ASP A 505 -19.32 -19.01 -11.16
CA ASP A 505 -19.78 -20.33 -10.74
C ASP A 505 -19.91 -20.34 -9.20
N PRO A 506 -21.14 -20.54 -8.64
CA PRO A 506 -21.37 -20.49 -7.22
C PRO A 506 -20.61 -21.57 -6.42
N ASP A 507 -20.22 -22.66 -7.08
CA ASP A 507 -19.52 -23.78 -6.45
C ASP A 507 -18.00 -23.68 -6.54
N ARG A 508 -17.46 -22.63 -7.17
CA ARG A 508 -16.02 -22.43 -7.37
C ARG A 508 -15.60 -21.01 -7.04
N ILE A 509 -15.79 -20.61 -5.76
CA ILE A 509 -15.46 -19.25 -5.27
C ILE A 509 -14.27 -19.33 -4.33
N GLY A 510 -13.22 -18.57 -4.64
CA GLY A 510 -12.03 -18.35 -3.81
C GLY A 510 -12.01 -16.95 -3.21
N LEU A 511 -11.45 -16.83 -2.00
CA LEU A 511 -11.32 -15.57 -1.28
C LEU A 511 -9.89 -15.37 -0.80
N THR A 512 -9.36 -14.16 -1.00
CA THR A 512 -7.98 -13.81 -0.61
C THR A 512 -7.95 -12.57 0.26
N GLY A 513 -6.85 -12.36 0.98
CA GLY A 513 -6.63 -11.12 1.71
C GLY A 513 -5.29 -11.02 2.43
N LEU A 514 -4.80 -9.78 2.57
CA LEU A 514 -3.71 -9.37 3.44
C LEU A 514 -4.28 -8.39 4.49
N SER A 515 -3.76 -8.39 5.72
CA SER A 515 -4.12 -7.42 6.76
C SER A 515 -5.63 -7.41 7.04
N ASP A 516 -6.32 -6.31 6.84
CA ASP A 516 -7.78 -6.21 6.95
C ASP A 516 -8.52 -7.20 6.03
N GLY A 517 -7.92 -7.52 4.88
CA GLY A 517 -8.41 -8.56 3.99
C GLY A 517 -8.33 -9.96 4.61
N SER A 518 -7.26 -10.28 5.35
CA SER A 518 -7.17 -11.53 6.11
C SER A 518 -8.24 -11.61 7.20
N SER A 519 -8.52 -10.51 7.89
CA SER A 519 -9.62 -10.42 8.84
C SER A 519 -10.98 -10.68 8.19
N THR A 520 -11.16 -10.25 6.93
CA THR A 520 -12.36 -10.56 6.16
C THR A 520 -12.41 -12.03 5.74
N VAL A 521 -11.30 -12.62 5.29
CA VAL A 521 -11.22 -14.07 5.01
C VAL A 521 -11.59 -14.87 6.26
N GLN A 522 -10.98 -14.54 7.40
CA GLN A 522 -11.25 -15.18 8.67
C GLN A 522 -12.74 -15.13 9.06
N PHE A 523 -13.36 -13.95 8.94
CA PHE A 523 -14.78 -13.78 9.22
C PHE A 523 -15.68 -14.54 8.23
N ALA A 524 -15.36 -14.48 6.95
CA ALA A 524 -16.14 -15.12 5.89
C ALA A 524 -16.10 -16.65 5.99
N LEU A 525 -14.98 -17.25 6.34
CA LEU A 525 -14.86 -18.71 6.52
C LEU A 525 -15.75 -19.25 7.61
N ILE A 526 -16.08 -18.43 8.63
CA ILE A 526 -16.98 -18.81 9.73
C ILE A 526 -18.45 -18.50 9.40
N ASN A 527 -18.70 -17.40 8.68
CA ASN A 527 -20.07 -16.84 8.53
C ASN A 527 -20.66 -16.99 7.13
N SER A 528 -19.96 -17.66 6.19
CA SER A 528 -20.43 -17.92 4.83
C SER A 528 -20.12 -19.36 4.40
N SER A 529 -21.05 -19.98 3.70
CA SER A 529 -20.87 -21.31 3.10
C SER A 529 -20.43 -21.23 1.62
N ARG A 530 -20.15 -20.03 1.10
CA ARG A 530 -19.91 -19.81 -0.33
C ARG A 530 -18.45 -20.07 -0.73
N ILE A 531 -17.52 -19.94 0.20
CA ILE A 531 -16.07 -19.98 -0.08
C ILE A 531 -15.61 -21.44 -0.16
N ARG A 532 -14.98 -21.80 -1.28
CA ARG A 532 -14.47 -23.16 -1.56
C ARG A 532 -12.98 -23.30 -1.41
N ALA A 533 -12.23 -22.22 -1.44
CA ALA A 533 -10.80 -22.16 -1.13
C ALA A 533 -10.45 -20.75 -0.66
N ALA A 534 -9.48 -20.64 0.24
CA ALA A 534 -9.03 -19.34 0.73
C ALA A 534 -7.50 -19.25 0.82
N ALA A 535 -6.97 -18.03 0.69
CA ALA A 535 -5.57 -17.71 0.94
C ALA A 535 -5.46 -16.39 1.70
N MET A 536 -4.60 -16.34 2.73
CA MET A 536 -4.37 -15.13 3.52
C MET A 536 -2.90 -14.95 3.86
N SER A 537 -2.50 -13.70 4.07
CA SER A 537 -1.10 -13.35 4.29
C SER A 537 -0.79 -12.80 5.68
N THR A 538 -1.77 -12.39 6.45
CA THR A 538 -1.64 -12.11 7.89
C THR A 538 -2.65 -13.00 8.61
N CYS A 539 -2.24 -13.70 9.63
CA CYS A 539 -3.12 -14.60 10.37
C CYS A 539 -2.73 -14.60 11.86
N CYS A 540 -3.58 -14.84 12.75
CA CYS A 540 -5.03 -14.72 12.77
C CYS A 540 -5.38 -14.03 14.08
N GLU A 541 -6.40 -13.18 14.10
CA GLU A 541 -6.83 -12.60 15.37
C GLU A 541 -7.64 -13.63 16.21
N SER A 542 -7.25 -13.77 17.47
CA SER A 542 -7.86 -14.65 18.45
C SER A 542 -7.75 -14.04 19.85
N SER A 543 -8.19 -14.76 20.86
CA SER A 543 -8.04 -14.35 22.28
C SER A 543 -6.58 -14.15 22.70
N ALA A 544 -5.65 -14.86 22.06
CA ALA A 544 -4.21 -14.76 22.33
C ALA A 544 -3.51 -13.57 21.62
N SER A 545 -4.17 -12.88 20.70
CA SER A 545 -3.55 -11.84 19.87
C SER A 545 -2.95 -10.70 20.70
N GLY A 546 -3.65 -10.25 21.75
CA GLY A 546 -3.14 -9.19 22.62
C GLY A 546 -1.82 -9.55 23.29
N VAL A 547 -1.72 -10.80 23.77
CA VAL A 547 -0.51 -11.31 24.45
C VAL A 547 0.61 -11.53 23.43
N SER A 548 0.30 -12.14 22.29
CA SER A 548 1.29 -12.49 21.26
C SER A 548 1.96 -11.28 20.63
N VAL A 549 1.24 -10.17 20.47
CA VAL A 549 1.77 -8.94 19.89
C VAL A 549 2.54 -8.11 20.91
N GLY A 550 2.02 -7.96 22.11
CA GLY A 550 2.67 -7.22 23.19
C GLY A 550 1.71 -6.34 24.00
N LEU A 551 2.20 -5.84 25.15
CA LEU A 551 1.35 -5.13 26.12
C LEU A 551 0.70 -3.85 25.56
N ALA A 552 1.44 -3.04 24.80
CA ALA A 552 0.91 -1.80 24.20
C ALA A 552 -0.23 -2.08 23.21
N TYR A 553 -0.12 -3.17 22.47
CA TYR A 553 -1.17 -3.64 21.57
C TYR A 553 -2.41 -4.11 22.37
N SER A 554 -2.18 -4.91 23.40
CA SER A 554 -3.25 -5.40 24.29
C SER A 554 -4.03 -4.25 24.93
N ASP A 555 -3.33 -3.22 25.44
CA ASP A 555 -3.96 -2.02 26.00
C ASP A 555 -4.87 -1.33 24.96
N SER A 556 -4.43 -1.27 23.71
CA SER A 556 -5.22 -0.65 22.62
C SER A 556 -6.48 -1.49 22.31
N LEU A 557 -6.35 -2.82 22.24
CA LEU A 557 -7.49 -3.70 22.02
C LEU A 557 -8.53 -3.56 23.14
N THR A 558 -8.09 -3.53 24.39
CA THR A 558 -8.99 -3.37 25.55
C THR A 558 -9.74 -2.03 25.48
N ARG A 559 -9.06 -0.91 25.15
CA ARG A 559 -9.74 0.38 24.94
C ARG A 559 -10.76 0.35 23.80
N TRP A 560 -10.56 -0.49 22.81
CA TRP A 560 -11.48 -0.64 21.66
C TRP A 560 -12.65 -1.60 21.94
N GLY A 561 -12.67 -2.25 23.13
CA GLY A 561 -13.76 -3.13 23.54
C GLY A 561 -13.51 -4.61 23.33
N TYR A 562 -12.30 -5.01 22.98
CA TYR A 562 -11.91 -6.42 23.03
C TYR A 562 -11.86 -6.91 24.49
N PRO A 563 -12.18 -8.19 24.75
CA PRO A 563 -11.99 -8.78 26.07
C PRO A 563 -10.55 -8.66 26.56
N ALA A 564 -10.36 -8.40 27.85
CA ALA A 564 -9.02 -8.35 28.43
C ALA A 564 -8.32 -9.72 28.28
N PRO A 565 -6.99 -9.76 28.14
CA PRO A 565 -6.24 -11.02 28.12
C PRO A 565 -6.55 -11.90 29.34
N GLY A 566 -6.76 -13.19 29.11
CA GLY A 566 -7.11 -14.14 30.16
C GLY A 566 -8.56 -14.11 30.62
N SER A 567 -9.39 -13.21 30.07
CA SER A 567 -10.83 -13.26 30.29
C SER A 567 -11.49 -14.37 29.49
N ASP A 568 -12.35 -15.17 30.12
CA ASP A 568 -13.14 -16.17 29.43
C ASP A 568 -14.34 -15.48 28.75
N ASN A 569 -14.22 -15.19 27.45
CA ASN A 569 -15.32 -14.63 26.68
C ASN A 569 -15.44 -15.31 25.31
N PRO A 570 -15.80 -16.59 25.26
CA PRO A 570 -15.92 -17.35 24.04
C PRO A 570 -16.99 -16.78 23.09
N GLN A 571 -18.04 -16.16 23.63
CA GLN A 571 -19.13 -15.58 22.83
C GLN A 571 -18.66 -14.39 21.99
N PHE A 572 -17.72 -13.59 22.49
CA PHE A 572 -17.12 -12.51 21.71
C PHE A 572 -16.33 -13.06 20.52
N TRP A 573 -15.53 -14.12 20.74
CA TRP A 573 -14.62 -14.65 19.73
C TRP A 573 -15.28 -15.63 18.75
N LYS A 574 -16.37 -16.30 19.13
CA LYS A 574 -17.05 -17.30 18.30
C LYS A 574 -17.39 -16.82 16.88
N PRO A 575 -17.86 -15.58 16.64
CA PRO A 575 -18.13 -15.12 15.27
C PRO A 575 -16.88 -14.85 14.43
N TYR A 576 -15.68 -14.87 15.02
CA TYR A 576 -14.49 -14.35 14.37
C TYR A 576 -13.25 -15.26 14.45
N SER A 577 -13.03 -15.99 15.52
CA SER A 577 -11.83 -16.82 15.70
C SER A 577 -11.92 -18.15 14.96
N LEU A 578 -11.01 -18.41 14.04
CA LEU A 578 -10.89 -19.70 13.37
C LEU A 578 -10.52 -20.82 14.37
N ALA A 579 -9.66 -20.51 15.36
CA ALA A 579 -9.33 -21.48 16.41
C ALA A 579 -10.56 -21.93 17.19
N ALA A 580 -11.47 -21.02 17.52
CA ALA A 580 -12.71 -21.33 18.23
C ALA A 580 -13.75 -22.10 17.38
N ASN A 581 -13.54 -22.20 16.06
CA ASN A 581 -14.41 -22.87 15.10
C ASN A 581 -13.68 -23.99 14.34
N ALA A 582 -12.52 -24.43 14.80
CA ALA A 582 -11.62 -25.31 14.05
C ALA A 582 -12.30 -26.61 13.58
N GLU A 583 -13.15 -27.22 14.42
CA GLU A 583 -13.88 -28.46 14.10
C GLU A 583 -14.86 -28.31 12.93
N GLN A 584 -15.29 -27.09 12.65
CA GLN A 584 -16.26 -26.79 11.57
C GLN A 584 -15.57 -26.37 10.26
N MET A 585 -14.23 -26.17 10.27
CA MET A 585 -13.48 -25.66 9.13
C MET A 585 -13.21 -26.74 8.09
N GLN A 586 -13.98 -26.72 7.00
CA GLN A 586 -13.82 -27.64 5.86
C GLN A 586 -13.20 -26.97 4.63
N THR A 587 -13.16 -25.64 4.60
CA THR A 587 -12.62 -24.88 3.48
C THR A 587 -11.08 -24.91 3.52
N PRO A 588 -10.40 -25.32 2.43
CA PRO A 588 -8.94 -25.31 2.38
C PRO A 588 -8.40 -23.88 2.49
N LEU A 589 -7.44 -23.72 3.41
CA LEU A 589 -6.84 -22.46 3.78
C LEU A 589 -5.33 -22.47 3.62
N LEU A 590 -4.82 -21.59 2.75
CA LEU A 590 -3.39 -21.31 2.61
C LEU A 590 -3.03 -20.06 3.42
N ILE A 591 -2.05 -20.18 4.31
CA ILE A 591 -1.51 -19.07 5.12
C ILE A 591 -0.08 -18.80 4.67
N GLN A 592 0.24 -17.55 4.30
CA GLN A 592 1.57 -17.13 3.83
C GLN A 592 2.04 -15.91 4.63
N VAL A 593 2.73 -16.15 5.73
CA VAL A 593 3.09 -15.10 6.71
C VAL A 593 4.59 -14.83 6.75
N SER A 594 4.94 -13.64 7.24
CA SER A 594 6.35 -13.33 7.57
C SER A 594 6.77 -14.04 8.86
N ASP A 595 8.07 -14.25 9.03
CA ASP A 595 8.66 -14.72 10.28
C ASP A 595 8.41 -13.76 11.45
N ARG A 596 8.13 -12.50 11.17
CA ARG A 596 7.78 -11.47 12.15
C ARG A 596 6.32 -11.52 12.59
N GLU A 597 5.45 -12.29 11.92
CA GLU A 597 4.01 -12.35 12.22
C GLU A 597 3.49 -13.78 12.44
N TYR A 598 4.25 -14.83 12.10
CA TYR A 598 3.76 -16.21 12.16
C TYR A 598 3.29 -16.62 13.56
N ARG A 599 3.86 -16.04 14.63
CA ARG A 599 3.44 -16.33 16.01
C ARG A 599 1.96 -16.03 16.27
N LEU A 600 1.40 -15.07 15.54
CA LEU A 600 -0.03 -14.75 15.60
C LEU A 600 -0.89 -15.87 15.02
N ALA A 601 -0.35 -16.65 14.09
CA ALA A 601 -1.03 -17.75 13.43
C ALA A 601 -0.97 -19.08 14.20
N LEU A 602 -0.07 -19.24 15.16
CA LEU A 602 0.26 -20.54 15.76
C LEU A 602 -0.92 -21.18 16.49
N GLU A 603 -1.69 -20.41 17.27
CA GLU A 603 -2.89 -20.94 17.96
C GLU A 603 -3.92 -21.45 16.94
N THR A 604 -4.21 -20.66 15.94
CA THR A 604 -5.16 -21.01 14.87
C THR A 604 -4.68 -22.20 14.06
N TYR A 605 -3.41 -22.21 13.65
CA TYR A 605 -2.86 -23.32 12.88
C TYR A 605 -2.91 -24.62 13.67
N ALA A 606 -2.48 -24.62 14.93
CA ALA A 606 -2.52 -25.80 15.80
C ALA A 606 -3.95 -26.31 16.02
N ALA A 607 -4.92 -25.42 16.24
CA ALA A 607 -6.32 -25.81 16.38
C ALA A 607 -6.89 -26.43 15.10
N LEU A 608 -6.61 -25.84 13.95
CA LEU A 608 -7.04 -26.35 12.64
C LEU A 608 -6.39 -27.71 12.31
N ASP A 609 -5.09 -27.86 12.58
CA ASP A 609 -4.40 -29.14 12.35
C ASP A 609 -4.93 -30.25 13.27
N ALA A 610 -5.14 -29.96 14.56
CA ALA A 610 -5.72 -30.89 15.52
C ALA A 610 -7.15 -31.34 15.13
N ALA A 611 -7.92 -30.41 14.52
CA ALA A 611 -9.25 -30.70 13.98
C ALA A 611 -9.23 -31.39 12.60
N ASN A 612 -8.05 -31.71 12.06
CA ASN A 612 -7.86 -32.22 10.69
C ASN A 612 -8.42 -31.33 9.58
N ALA A 613 -8.56 -30.01 9.83
CA ALA A 613 -8.94 -29.05 8.80
C ALA A 613 -7.87 -28.96 7.68
N PRO A 614 -8.26 -28.67 6.43
CA PRO A 614 -7.32 -28.60 5.31
C PRO A 614 -6.57 -27.25 5.32
N VAL A 615 -5.53 -27.15 6.15
CA VAL A 615 -4.70 -25.94 6.31
C VAL A 615 -3.24 -26.20 5.94
N GLU A 616 -2.60 -25.26 5.27
CA GLU A 616 -1.16 -25.22 5.04
C GLU A 616 -0.60 -23.82 5.32
N MET A 617 0.55 -23.74 5.97
CA MET A 617 1.18 -22.46 6.32
C MET A 617 2.64 -22.42 5.83
N TYR A 618 3.01 -21.29 5.21
CA TYR A 618 4.39 -20.96 4.85
C TYR A 618 4.84 -19.74 5.63
N VAL A 619 6.04 -19.82 6.19
CA VAL A 619 6.70 -18.72 6.90
C VAL A 619 7.89 -18.24 6.08
N PHE A 620 7.89 -16.97 5.70
CA PHE A 620 8.97 -16.36 4.94
C PHE A 620 9.99 -15.72 5.87
N PRO A 621 11.27 -16.12 5.78
CA PRO A 621 12.32 -15.58 6.65
C PRO A 621 12.66 -14.13 6.29
N ASP A 622 13.09 -13.35 7.29
CA ASP A 622 13.50 -11.95 7.18
C ASP A 622 12.45 -11.04 6.51
N GLU A 623 11.18 -11.40 6.60
CA GLU A 623 10.09 -10.69 5.95
C GLU A 623 9.29 -9.79 6.90
N HIS A 624 8.51 -8.93 6.28
CA HIS A 624 7.62 -7.98 6.93
C HIS A 624 6.15 -8.28 6.63
N HIS A 625 5.27 -7.44 7.13
CA HIS A 625 3.83 -7.50 6.88
C HIS A 625 3.50 -7.55 5.37
N VAL A 626 4.09 -6.65 4.59
CA VAL A 626 4.13 -6.73 3.11
C VAL A 626 5.47 -7.34 2.71
N LYS A 627 5.46 -8.38 1.88
CA LYS A 627 6.69 -9.04 1.44
C LYS A 627 7.57 -8.05 0.69
N PHE A 628 8.75 -7.83 1.25
CA PHE A 628 9.74 -6.89 0.74
C PHE A 628 10.68 -7.56 -0.28
N HIS A 629 11.08 -8.80 -0.01
CA HIS A 629 12.00 -9.55 -0.85
C HIS A 629 11.37 -9.96 -2.19
N PRO A 630 11.96 -9.60 -3.34
CA PRO A 630 11.43 -9.92 -4.65
C PRO A 630 11.23 -11.43 -4.91
N GLU A 631 12.12 -12.28 -4.41
CA GLU A 631 11.99 -13.73 -4.54
C GLU A 631 10.78 -14.27 -3.76
N HIS A 632 10.51 -13.74 -2.58
CA HIS A 632 9.35 -14.12 -1.77
C HIS A 632 8.04 -13.67 -2.41
N ARG A 633 8.00 -12.46 -2.99
CA ARG A 633 6.83 -11.98 -3.74
C ARG A 633 6.53 -12.89 -4.94
N LEU A 634 7.57 -13.33 -5.66
CA LEU A 634 7.41 -14.29 -6.75
C LEU A 634 6.84 -15.62 -6.26
N ALA A 635 7.42 -16.17 -5.18
CA ALA A 635 6.96 -17.42 -4.59
C ALA A 635 5.49 -17.34 -4.10
N VAL A 636 5.09 -16.21 -3.52
CA VAL A 636 3.69 -15.96 -3.10
C VAL A 636 2.75 -15.95 -4.29
N TYR A 637 3.12 -15.27 -5.39
CA TYR A 637 2.30 -15.23 -6.60
C TYR A 637 2.11 -16.63 -7.20
N GLU A 638 3.19 -17.36 -7.38
CA GLU A 638 3.17 -18.70 -8.00
C GLU A 638 2.38 -19.69 -7.13
N ARG A 639 2.54 -19.66 -5.81
CA ARG A 639 1.82 -20.53 -4.89
C ARG A 639 0.34 -20.20 -4.84
N ASN A 640 -0.04 -18.94 -4.81
CA ASN A 640 -1.45 -18.54 -4.87
C ASN A 640 -2.13 -19.01 -6.16
N LEU A 641 -1.47 -18.86 -7.31
CA LEU A 641 -1.98 -19.35 -8.58
C LEU A 641 -2.17 -20.88 -8.56
N ALA A 642 -1.16 -21.63 -8.09
CA ALA A 642 -1.22 -23.07 -8.00
C ALA A 642 -2.28 -23.56 -7.01
N TRP A 643 -2.42 -22.88 -5.85
CA TRP A 643 -3.41 -23.23 -4.83
C TRP A 643 -4.84 -23.16 -5.36
N PHE A 644 -5.21 -22.05 -6.00
CA PHE A 644 -6.56 -21.91 -6.55
C PHE A 644 -6.78 -22.82 -7.77
N ASP A 645 -5.80 -23.03 -8.64
CA ASP A 645 -5.91 -23.99 -9.74
C ASP A 645 -6.18 -25.41 -9.23
N PHE A 646 -5.51 -25.84 -8.15
CA PHE A 646 -5.75 -27.13 -7.52
C PHE A 646 -7.15 -27.26 -6.91
N TRP A 647 -7.57 -26.26 -6.10
CA TRP A 647 -8.80 -26.38 -5.32
C TRP A 647 -10.08 -25.98 -6.05
N LEU A 648 -10.00 -25.07 -7.02
CA LEU A 648 -11.19 -24.60 -7.75
C LEU A 648 -11.33 -25.15 -9.16
N LYS A 649 -10.27 -25.74 -9.71
CA LYS A 649 -10.29 -26.23 -11.09
C LYS A 649 -9.81 -27.67 -11.25
N ASP A 650 -9.42 -28.34 -10.15
CA ASP A 650 -8.83 -29.67 -10.15
C ASP A 650 -7.59 -29.80 -11.07
N GLN A 651 -6.85 -28.71 -11.23
CA GLN A 651 -5.67 -28.69 -12.08
C GLN A 651 -4.40 -28.80 -11.24
N PRO A 652 -3.60 -29.85 -11.44
CA PRO A 652 -2.28 -29.93 -10.81
C PRO A 652 -1.35 -28.87 -11.40
N THR A 653 -0.43 -28.36 -10.59
CA THR A 653 0.63 -27.50 -11.12
C THR A 653 1.59 -28.31 -11.98
N ALA A 654 1.99 -27.76 -13.12
CA ALA A 654 2.87 -28.41 -14.08
C ALA A 654 4.37 -28.31 -13.70
N ASP A 655 4.72 -27.63 -12.59
CA ASP A 655 6.11 -27.46 -12.16
C ASP A 655 6.67 -28.77 -11.59
N PRO A 656 7.77 -29.32 -12.14
CA PRO A 656 8.41 -30.55 -11.65
C PRO A 656 8.85 -30.48 -10.17
N GLY A 657 9.17 -29.28 -9.64
CA GLY A 657 9.47 -29.08 -8.22
C GLY A 657 8.27 -29.22 -7.30
N SER A 658 7.06 -29.32 -7.84
CA SER A 658 5.80 -29.28 -7.10
C SER A 658 5.27 -30.64 -6.64
N ALA A 659 5.90 -31.77 -6.99
CA ALA A 659 5.39 -33.12 -6.68
C ALA A 659 5.10 -33.30 -5.18
N ALA A 660 6.02 -32.89 -4.30
CA ALA A 660 5.81 -32.93 -2.85
C ALA A 660 4.66 -32.03 -2.38
N THR A 661 4.50 -30.84 -2.96
CA THR A 661 3.39 -29.92 -2.69
C THR A 661 2.07 -30.56 -3.13
N MET A 662 2.02 -31.16 -4.31
CA MET A 662 0.83 -31.84 -4.80
C MET A 662 0.43 -33.02 -3.90
N ALA A 663 1.40 -33.83 -3.45
CA ALA A 663 1.13 -34.92 -2.52
C ALA A 663 0.53 -34.43 -1.20
N ARG A 664 1.05 -33.32 -0.65
CA ARG A 664 0.47 -32.68 0.56
C ARG A 664 -0.96 -32.19 0.31
N TRP A 665 -1.21 -31.48 -0.80
CA TRP A 665 -2.55 -30.95 -1.10
C TRP A 665 -3.57 -32.07 -1.38
N GLN A 666 -3.15 -33.18 -2.01
CA GLN A 666 -3.99 -34.37 -2.13
C GLN A 666 -4.33 -34.96 -0.76
N ALA A 667 -3.36 -35.04 0.16
CA ALA A 667 -3.61 -35.50 1.53
C ALA A 667 -4.57 -34.55 2.28
N LEU A 668 -4.44 -33.21 2.11
CA LEU A 668 -5.37 -32.24 2.65
C LEU A 668 -6.78 -32.40 2.08
N ARG A 669 -6.91 -32.71 0.78
CA ARG A 669 -8.22 -32.94 0.15
C ARG A 669 -8.97 -34.12 0.77
N LEU A 670 -8.25 -35.18 1.17
CA LEU A 670 -8.85 -36.32 1.87
C LEU A 670 -9.35 -35.95 3.29
N ARG A 671 -8.81 -34.90 3.90
CA ARG A 671 -9.32 -34.36 5.18
C ARG A 671 -10.63 -33.59 4.98
N SER A 672 -10.76 -32.79 3.92
CA SER A 672 -11.93 -31.96 3.63
C SER A 672 -13.20 -32.75 3.22
N THR A 673 -13.07 -34.03 2.90
CA THR A 673 -14.18 -34.90 2.48
C THR A 673 -14.75 -35.76 3.62
N ARG A 674 -14.18 -35.69 4.80
CA ARG A 674 -14.67 -36.38 6.02
C ARG A 674 -15.47 -35.44 6.90
#